data_dd39f62838891e7d4dafb552f7fa7234
#
_entry.id   dd39f62838891e7d4dafb552f7fa7234
#
_cell.length_a   1.000
_cell.length_b   1.000
_cell.length_c   1.000
_cell.angle_alpha   90.00
_cell.angle_beta   90.00
_cell.angle_gamma   90.00
#
_symmetry.space_group_name_H-M   'P 1'
#
loop_
_entity.id
_entity.type
_entity.pdbx_description
1 polymer ?
#
loop_
_entity_poly.entity_id
_entity_poly.type
_entity_poly.pdbx_seq_one_letter_code
_entity_poly.pdbx_strand_id
1 'polypeptide(L)'
;MISVEGLKVEFNATPLFEDVSYVINKKDRIALVGKNGAGKSTMLKILAGIQQPTAGIVAVPRECTIGYLPQVMILSDKRTVMQEAELAFEHIFEMQAGIERMNRQLAERTDYDSEDYQKLIDRFTHENERFLMMGGTNYRAEIERTLQGLGFSREDFDRSTSEFSGGWRMRIELAKLLLRRPDVLLLDEPTNHLDIESIQWLENFLSTRANAVVLVSHDRAFLNNVTTRTIEITCGRIYDYKVKYDEFVVLRKERREQQLRAYENQQKQIQDTEDFIERFRYKATKAVQVQSRIKQLEKIERIEVDEEDNSSLRLKFVCSSRSGNYPVICEDMEKSYGGHVVFHDVNLTINRGEKVAFVGKNGEGKSTLVKCIMGEITDYTGKLTLGHNVQIGYFAQNQAQLLDESLTVFDTIDRVAVGDIRLKIRDILGAFMFGGEASDKKVKVLSGGERTRLAMIKLLLEPVNFLILDEPTNHLDMRSKDVLKEAIRDFDGTVIIVSHDRDFLDGLATKVYEFGGGLVKEHLGGIYDFLQKKQIESLNELQKSPSLSASPTAGKAASRNAGAEPVQPSAAKLSYEEQKELNKKLKKLERRVADCESEIEQTEAAIAILEARMATPEGASDMSLYEQHQKLKEQLDRVMEEWDAATVELENH
;
A
#
# COMPACT_ATOMS: atom_id res chain seq x y z
N MET A 1 18.90 16.38 -4.55
CA MET A 1 19.40 15.02 -4.76
C MET A 1 20.07 14.59 -3.47
N ILE A 2 19.58 13.55 -2.80
CA ILE A 2 20.16 13.00 -1.57
C ILE A 2 20.91 11.73 -1.94
N SER A 3 22.17 11.58 -1.52
CA SER A 3 22.98 10.37 -1.71
C SER A 3 23.10 9.64 -0.37
N VAL A 4 22.88 8.34 -0.39
CA VAL A 4 23.09 7.42 0.73
C VAL A 4 24.21 6.49 0.31
N GLU A 5 25.28 6.40 1.11
CA GLU A 5 26.49 5.66 0.77
C GLU A 5 26.95 4.79 1.94
N GLY A 6 27.03 3.48 1.72
CA GLY A 6 27.56 2.50 2.67
C GLY A 6 26.85 2.50 4.03
N LEU A 7 25.52 2.77 4.05
CA LEU A 7 24.77 2.94 5.29
C LEU A 7 24.66 1.62 6.04
N LYS A 8 25.04 1.63 7.33
CA LYS A 8 24.91 0.50 8.25
C LYS A 8 24.20 0.94 9.52
N VAL A 9 23.27 0.10 10.00
CA VAL A 9 22.56 0.29 11.26
C VAL A 9 22.54 -1.00 12.05
N GLU A 10 22.93 -0.93 13.31
CA GLU A 10 22.94 -2.05 14.26
C GLU A 10 22.17 -1.70 15.52
N PHE A 11 21.43 -2.68 16.05
CA PHE A 11 20.83 -2.62 17.37
C PHE A 11 21.31 -3.81 18.21
N ASN A 12 21.88 -3.56 19.38
CA ASN A 12 22.39 -4.60 20.28
C ASN A 12 23.33 -5.61 19.57
N ALA A 13 24.26 -5.10 18.74
CA ALA A 13 25.18 -5.87 17.92
C ALA A 13 24.51 -6.78 16.84
N THR A 14 23.23 -6.60 16.59
CA THR A 14 22.53 -7.26 15.47
C THR A 14 22.34 -6.25 14.34
N PRO A 15 22.89 -6.51 13.14
CA PRO A 15 22.73 -5.60 12.01
C PRO A 15 21.27 -5.61 11.54
N LEU A 16 20.70 -4.42 11.39
CA LEU A 16 19.39 -4.24 10.79
C LEU A 16 19.51 -4.22 9.25
N PHE A 17 20.50 -3.48 8.75
CA PHE A 17 20.94 -3.48 7.36
C PHE A 17 22.39 -2.99 7.25
N GLU A 18 23.07 -3.47 6.19
CA GLU A 18 24.50 -3.19 5.95
C GLU A 18 24.73 -2.83 4.47
N ASP A 19 25.73 -1.97 4.25
CA ASP A 19 26.20 -1.55 2.92
C ASP A 19 25.08 -1.06 1.98
N VAL A 20 24.21 -0.21 2.53
CA VAL A 20 23.09 0.33 1.80
C VAL A 20 23.50 1.59 1.06
N SER A 21 23.35 1.57 -0.27
CA SER A 21 23.70 2.72 -1.13
C SER A 21 22.62 2.95 -2.19
N TYR A 22 22.07 4.16 -2.25
CA TYR A 22 21.13 4.60 -3.27
C TYR A 22 21.02 6.12 -3.31
N VAL A 23 20.35 6.63 -4.34
CA VAL A 23 20.20 8.06 -4.56
C VAL A 23 18.72 8.41 -4.73
N ILE A 24 18.30 9.53 -4.12
CA ILE A 24 16.99 10.13 -4.29
C ILE A 24 17.13 11.35 -5.19
N ASN A 25 16.49 11.33 -6.36
CA ASN A 25 16.51 12.43 -7.32
C ASN A 25 15.30 13.36 -7.12
N LYS A 26 15.36 14.55 -7.76
CA LYS A 26 14.21 15.46 -7.84
C LYS A 26 13.07 14.75 -8.57
N LYS A 27 11.87 14.81 -7.99
CA LYS A 27 10.65 14.14 -8.49
C LYS A 27 10.63 12.62 -8.42
N ASP A 28 11.60 11.96 -7.78
CA ASP A 28 11.49 10.52 -7.49
C ASP A 28 10.30 10.27 -6.57
N ARG A 29 9.52 9.24 -6.88
CA ARG A 29 8.42 8.75 -6.05
C ARG A 29 8.71 7.31 -5.69
N ILE A 30 9.23 7.13 -4.48
CA ILE A 30 9.82 5.88 -4.01
C ILE A 30 8.88 5.23 -2.99
N ALA A 31 8.49 3.97 -3.25
CA ALA A 31 7.93 3.10 -2.23
C ALA A 31 9.06 2.42 -1.48
N LEU A 32 9.14 2.60 -0.16
CA LEU A 32 10.06 1.87 0.69
C LEU A 32 9.32 0.67 1.32
N VAL A 33 9.64 -0.54 0.88
CA VAL A 33 8.93 -1.77 1.25
C VAL A 33 9.85 -2.75 1.97
N GLY A 34 9.26 -3.69 2.70
CA GLY A 34 9.99 -4.71 3.46
C GLY A 34 9.14 -5.26 4.60
N LYS A 35 9.58 -6.36 5.22
CA LYS A 35 8.90 -6.95 6.39
C LYS A 35 8.79 -5.96 7.55
N ASN A 36 7.85 -6.18 8.48
CA ASN A 36 7.81 -5.41 9.72
C ASN A 36 9.10 -5.69 10.51
N GLY A 37 9.71 -4.60 11.02
CA GLY A 37 11.01 -4.69 11.67
C GLY A 37 12.22 -4.65 10.73
N ALA A 38 12.07 -4.63 9.40
CA ALA A 38 13.19 -4.53 8.43
C ALA A 38 13.92 -3.17 8.46
N GLY A 39 13.43 -2.20 9.21
CA GLY A 39 14.09 -0.90 9.35
C GLY A 39 13.55 0.23 8.47
N LYS A 40 12.35 0.10 7.89
CA LYS A 40 11.71 1.14 7.07
C LYS A 40 11.64 2.49 7.76
N SER A 41 11.00 2.55 8.94
CA SER A 41 10.88 3.79 9.73
C SER A 41 12.24 4.30 10.25
N THR A 42 13.18 3.40 10.52
CA THR A 42 14.56 3.77 10.90
C THR A 42 15.26 4.46 9.72
N MET A 43 15.11 3.92 8.51
CA MET A 43 15.65 4.55 7.30
C MET A 43 15.07 5.96 7.09
N LEU A 44 13.75 6.13 7.24
CA LEU A 44 13.14 7.46 7.13
C LEU A 44 13.68 8.43 8.19
N LYS A 45 13.87 7.99 9.44
CA LYS A 45 14.45 8.82 10.52
C LYS A 45 15.89 9.22 10.23
N ILE A 46 16.68 8.34 9.64
CA ILE A 46 18.06 8.64 9.25
C ILE A 46 18.09 9.65 8.11
N LEU A 47 17.25 9.47 7.08
CA LEU A 47 17.12 10.43 5.98
C LEU A 47 16.65 11.81 6.47
N ALA A 48 15.79 11.85 7.49
CA ALA A 48 15.32 13.07 8.15
C ALA A 48 16.37 13.71 9.09
N GLY A 49 17.51 13.05 9.33
CA GLY A 49 18.55 13.53 10.24
C GLY A 49 18.20 13.42 11.74
N ILE A 50 17.10 12.71 12.06
CA ILE A 50 16.64 12.51 13.45
C ILE A 50 17.46 11.44 14.16
N GLN A 51 17.92 10.43 13.41
CA GLN A 51 18.71 9.32 13.91
C GLN A 51 20.03 9.23 13.13
N GLN A 52 21.14 9.04 13.85
CA GLN A 52 22.44 8.82 13.23
C GLN A 52 22.62 7.33 12.86
N PRO A 53 23.21 7.02 11.70
CA PRO A 53 23.57 5.66 11.35
C PRO A 53 24.77 5.18 12.17
N THR A 54 24.97 3.85 12.25
CA THR A 54 26.16 3.25 12.89
C THR A 54 27.40 3.46 12.03
N ALA A 55 27.27 3.37 10.70
CA ALA A 55 28.32 3.69 9.73
C ALA A 55 27.68 4.15 8.41
N GLY A 56 28.50 4.72 7.51
CA GLY A 56 28.04 5.28 6.24
C GLY A 56 27.66 6.76 6.36
N ILE A 57 27.27 7.36 5.23
CA ILE A 57 26.99 8.79 5.13
C ILE A 57 25.70 9.02 4.34
N VAL A 58 24.88 9.94 4.83
CA VAL A 58 23.77 10.52 4.08
C VAL A 58 24.15 11.94 3.69
N ALA A 59 24.42 12.16 2.42
CA ALA A 59 24.79 13.46 1.87
C ALA A 59 23.54 14.21 1.44
N VAL A 60 23.19 15.26 2.19
CA VAL A 60 22.06 16.17 1.90
C VAL A 60 22.64 17.53 1.50
N PRO A 61 22.30 18.08 0.33
CA PRO A 61 22.69 19.44 -0.05
C PRO A 61 22.16 20.48 0.95
N ARG A 62 22.93 21.55 1.21
CA ARG A 62 22.56 22.57 2.22
C ARG A 62 21.23 23.27 1.96
N GLU A 63 20.84 23.37 0.70
CA GLU A 63 19.60 24.04 0.28
C GLU A 63 18.39 23.07 0.19
N CYS A 64 18.60 21.78 0.41
CA CYS A 64 17.55 20.77 0.29
C CYS A 64 16.73 20.70 1.58
N THR A 65 15.44 20.99 1.46
CA THR A 65 14.50 20.91 2.57
C THR A 65 13.89 19.51 2.64
N ILE A 66 13.89 18.91 3.84
CA ILE A 66 13.31 17.59 4.10
C ILE A 66 12.13 17.75 5.05
N GLY A 67 10.99 17.20 4.64
CA GLY A 67 9.81 17.10 5.47
C GLY A 67 9.57 15.65 5.89
N TYR A 68 9.39 15.38 7.18
CA TYR A 68 9.15 14.04 7.72
C TYR A 68 7.86 13.99 8.53
N LEU A 69 7.00 13.01 8.20
CA LEU A 69 5.80 12.68 8.95
C LEU A 69 6.07 11.41 9.76
N PRO A 70 6.23 11.49 11.09
CA PRO A 70 6.39 10.32 11.94
C PRO A 70 5.05 9.65 12.22
N GLN A 71 5.10 8.36 12.59
CA GLN A 71 3.92 7.56 12.91
C GLN A 71 3.18 8.03 14.18
N VAL A 72 3.86 8.68 15.12
CA VAL A 72 3.29 9.20 16.37
C VAL A 72 3.70 10.66 16.57
N MET A 73 2.73 11.52 16.86
CA MET A 73 2.94 12.96 17.01
C MET A 73 2.44 13.53 18.32
N ILE A 74 3.08 14.62 18.75
CA ILE A 74 2.67 15.44 19.90
C ILE A 74 2.38 16.86 19.38
N LEU A 75 1.11 17.23 19.35
CA LEU A 75 0.66 18.58 18.98
C LEU A 75 0.51 19.48 20.21
N SER A 76 0.64 20.79 20.00
CA SER A 76 0.32 21.81 20.98
C SER A 76 -1.20 21.99 21.07
N ASP A 77 -1.80 21.79 22.24
CA ASP A 77 -3.25 21.87 22.49
C ASP A 77 -3.81 23.31 22.60
N LYS A 78 -3.03 24.33 22.24
CA LYS A 78 -3.37 25.75 22.53
C LYS A 78 -3.87 26.55 21.33
N ARG A 79 -3.90 25.97 20.11
CA ARG A 79 -4.21 26.68 18.87
C ARG A 79 -5.43 26.11 18.19
N THR A 80 -6.04 26.93 17.31
CA THR A 80 -7.06 26.43 16.40
C THR A 80 -6.43 25.66 15.23
N VAL A 81 -7.23 24.87 14.51
CA VAL A 81 -6.77 24.12 13.30
C VAL A 81 -6.15 25.06 12.29
N MET A 82 -6.79 26.23 12.03
CA MET A 82 -6.27 27.22 11.09
C MET A 82 -4.93 27.78 11.56
N GLN A 83 -4.84 28.23 12.84
CA GLN A 83 -3.60 28.77 13.40
C GLN A 83 -2.45 27.78 13.40
N GLU A 84 -2.74 26.49 13.61
CA GLU A 84 -1.73 25.45 13.56
C GLU A 84 -1.25 25.21 12.12
N ALA A 85 -2.14 25.25 11.13
CA ALA A 85 -1.78 25.14 9.71
C ALA A 85 -1.00 26.37 9.21
N GLU A 86 -1.30 27.58 9.71
CA GLU A 86 -0.58 28.83 9.40
C GLU A 86 0.91 28.77 9.76
N LEU A 87 1.32 27.94 10.74
CA LEU A 87 2.74 27.74 11.06
C LEU A 87 3.57 27.18 9.88
N ALA A 88 2.92 26.58 8.89
CA ALA A 88 3.61 26.18 7.69
C ALA A 88 4.17 27.38 6.89
N PHE A 89 3.58 28.56 7.06
CA PHE A 89 3.90 29.80 6.37
C PHE A 89 4.62 30.83 7.26
N GLU A 90 5.21 30.41 8.37
CA GLU A 90 5.91 31.32 9.29
C GLU A 90 6.95 32.19 8.57
N HIS A 91 7.70 31.62 7.62
CA HIS A 91 8.65 32.35 6.79
C HIS A 91 7.99 33.44 5.91
N ILE A 92 6.75 33.23 5.45
CA ILE A 92 5.98 34.24 4.67
C ILE A 92 5.56 35.38 5.60
N PHE A 93 5.14 35.08 6.83
CA PHE A 93 4.80 36.10 7.81
C PHE A 93 6.03 36.92 8.25
N GLU A 94 7.19 36.29 8.39
CA GLU A 94 8.45 37.00 8.65
C GLU A 94 8.82 37.94 7.49
N MET A 95 8.68 37.47 6.24
CA MET A 95 8.89 38.32 5.06
C MET A 95 7.89 39.48 5.01
N GLN A 96 6.61 39.21 5.25
CA GLN A 96 5.58 40.23 5.30
C GLN A 96 5.90 41.29 6.34
N ALA A 97 6.25 40.88 7.55
CA ALA A 97 6.67 41.81 8.61
C ALA A 97 7.95 42.59 8.26
N GLY A 98 8.86 41.99 7.48
CA GLY A 98 10.03 42.63 6.91
C GLY A 98 9.66 43.71 5.91
N ILE A 99 8.79 43.39 4.97
CA ILE A 99 8.26 44.29 3.94
C ILE A 99 7.51 45.46 4.58
N GLU A 100 6.67 45.20 5.58
CA GLU A 100 5.96 46.26 6.33
C GLU A 100 6.90 47.20 7.09
N ARG A 101 7.99 46.68 7.66
CA ARG A 101 9.04 47.49 8.31
C ARG A 101 9.76 48.36 7.30
N MET A 102 10.16 47.81 6.15
CA MET A 102 10.80 48.57 5.08
C MET A 102 9.86 49.63 4.50
N ASN A 103 8.58 49.31 4.31
CA ASN A 103 7.57 50.26 3.86
C ASN A 103 7.39 51.43 4.83
N ARG A 104 7.36 51.19 6.14
CA ARG A 104 7.36 52.24 7.17
C ARG A 104 8.61 53.11 7.13
N GLN A 105 9.79 52.48 7.01
CA GLN A 105 11.06 53.22 6.88
C GLN A 105 11.08 54.10 5.63
N LEU A 106 10.56 53.63 4.50
CA LEU A 106 10.42 54.42 3.26
C LEU A 106 9.47 55.61 3.43
N ALA A 107 8.37 55.45 4.19
CA ALA A 107 7.39 56.51 4.45
C ALA A 107 7.89 57.58 5.45
N GLU A 108 8.77 57.20 6.38
CA GLU A 108 9.31 58.14 7.40
C GLU A 108 10.56 58.93 6.91
N ARG A 109 11.24 58.43 5.88
CA ARG A 109 12.46 59.09 5.34
C ARG A 109 12.11 60.21 4.36
N THR A 110 12.91 61.27 4.41
CA THR A 110 12.77 62.47 3.54
C THR A 110 13.97 62.65 2.62
N ASP A 111 14.98 61.78 2.73
CA ASP A 111 16.24 61.86 1.96
C ASP A 111 16.18 61.04 0.68
N TYR A 112 15.24 61.36 -0.22
CA TYR A 112 14.90 60.61 -1.43
C TYR A 112 16.05 60.42 -2.43
N ASP A 113 17.04 61.32 -2.40
CA ASP A 113 18.20 61.31 -3.33
C ASP A 113 19.40 60.55 -2.73
N SER A 114 19.30 60.01 -1.52
CA SER A 114 20.40 59.31 -0.89
C SER A 114 20.58 57.90 -1.46
N GLU A 115 21.85 57.48 -1.57
CA GLU A 115 22.20 56.12 -2.02
C GLU A 115 21.58 55.02 -1.13
N ASP A 116 21.42 55.30 0.16
CA ASP A 116 20.82 54.38 1.13
C ASP A 116 19.30 54.29 1.00
N TYR A 117 18.63 55.37 0.53
CA TYR A 117 17.21 55.33 0.20
C TYR A 117 16.97 54.46 -1.04
N GLN A 118 17.80 54.60 -2.09
CA GLN A 118 17.72 53.77 -3.30
C GLN A 118 17.97 52.29 -3.00
N LYS A 119 18.97 51.98 -2.18
CA LYS A 119 19.22 50.57 -1.72
C LYS A 119 18.04 50.01 -0.94
N LEU A 120 17.33 50.80 -0.18
CA LEU A 120 16.15 50.37 0.58
C LEU A 120 14.97 50.09 -0.36
N ILE A 121 14.77 50.91 -1.40
CA ILE A 121 13.75 50.66 -2.45
C ILE A 121 14.05 49.38 -3.18
N ASP A 122 15.29 49.16 -3.61
CA ASP A 122 15.69 47.95 -4.35
C ASP A 122 15.45 46.70 -3.49
N ARG A 123 15.82 46.76 -2.21
CA ARG A 123 15.56 45.65 -1.27
C ARG A 123 14.07 45.40 -1.05
N PHE A 124 13.29 46.49 -0.86
CA PHE A 124 11.84 46.38 -0.71
C PHE A 124 11.19 45.76 -1.96
N THR A 125 11.58 46.18 -3.15
CA THR A 125 11.07 45.65 -4.40
C THR A 125 11.40 44.19 -4.55
N HIS A 126 12.66 43.82 -4.32
CA HIS A 126 13.10 42.41 -4.38
C HIS A 126 12.39 41.51 -3.38
N GLU A 127 12.26 41.92 -2.11
CA GLU A 127 11.56 41.14 -1.10
C GLU A 127 10.05 41.06 -1.38
N ASN A 128 9.44 42.10 -1.93
CA ASN A 128 8.03 42.10 -2.32
C ASN A 128 7.77 41.18 -3.52
N GLU A 129 8.62 41.19 -4.54
CA GLU A 129 8.56 40.27 -5.67
C GLU A 129 8.72 38.81 -5.18
N ARG A 130 9.67 38.56 -4.29
CA ARG A 130 9.88 37.24 -3.68
C ARG A 130 8.67 36.77 -2.89
N PHE A 131 8.05 37.64 -2.09
CA PHE A 131 6.82 37.37 -1.36
C PHE A 131 5.67 37.00 -2.29
N LEU A 132 5.48 37.72 -3.38
CA LEU A 132 4.46 37.41 -4.38
C LEU A 132 4.73 36.08 -5.10
N MET A 133 5.98 35.81 -5.49
CA MET A 133 6.38 34.54 -6.12
C MET A 133 6.18 33.34 -5.20
N MET A 134 6.35 33.52 -3.89
CA MET A 134 6.13 32.49 -2.89
C MET A 134 4.65 32.31 -2.49
N GLY A 135 3.73 33.02 -3.16
CA GLY A 135 2.29 32.88 -2.92
C GLY A 135 1.78 33.59 -1.66
N GLY A 136 2.48 34.64 -1.21
CA GLY A 136 2.18 35.36 0.03
C GLY A 136 0.77 35.94 0.15
N THR A 137 0.06 36.16 -0.99
CA THR A 137 -1.33 36.63 -1.01
C THR A 137 -2.37 35.50 -0.97
N ASN A 138 -1.98 34.26 -1.32
CA ASN A 138 -2.91 33.15 -1.52
C ASN A 138 -2.79 32.03 -0.47
N TYR A 139 -1.92 32.20 0.54
CA TYR A 139 -1.64 31.14 1.53
C TYR A 139 -2.90 30.64 2.24
N ARG A 140 -3.85 31.54 2.56
CA ARG A 140 -5.08 31.18 3.27
C ARG A 140 -5.98 30.25 2.44
N ALA A 141 -6.15 30.55 1.15
CA ALA A 141 -6.91 29.71 0.24
C ALA A 141 -6.24 28.33 0.04
N GLU A 142 -4.91 28.29 0.11
CA GLU A 142 -4.14 27.06 0.01
C GLU A 142 -4.28 26.20 1.27
N ILE A 143 -4.27 26.83 2.47
CA ILE A 143 -4.57 26.17 3.74
C ILE A 143 -5.98 25.58 3.71
N GLU A 144 -7.00 26.39 3.36
CA GLU A 144 -8.39 25.93 3.29
C GLU A 144 -8.54 24.73 2.35
N ARG A 145 -7.97 24.81 1.15
CA ARG A 145 -8.01 23.69 0.18
C ARG A 145 -7.34 22.44 0.69
N THR A 146 -6.21 22.57 1.38
CA THR A 146 -5.45 21.42 1.91
C THR A 146 -6.19 20.78 3.07
N LEU A 147 -6.72 21.57 4.01
CA LEU A 147 -7.51 21.09 5.12
C LEU A 147 -8.81 20.41 4.66
N GLN A 148 -9.53 21.01 3.69
CA GLN A 148 -10.74 20.39 3.11
C GLN A 148 -10.40 19.09 2.38
N GLY A 149 -9.29 19.02 1.66
CA GLY A 149 -8.81 17.80 1.02
C GLY A 149 -8.49 16.68 2.00
N LEU A 150 -8.09 17.03 3.23
CA LEU A 150 -7.85 16.08 4.32
C LEU A 150 -9.09 15.82 5.19
N GLY A 151 -10.27 16.30 4.76
CA GLY A 151 -11.57 15.99 5.34
C GLY A 151 -12.09 16.97 6.38
N PHE A 152 -11.40 18.08 6.65
CA PHE A 152 -11.91 19.13 7.56
C PHE A 152 -13.01 19.94 6.91
N SER A 153 -14.08 20.21 7.65
CA SER A 153 -15.10 21.20 7.27
C SER A 153 -14.65 22.63 7.58
N ARG A 154 -15.30 23.61 7.01
CA ARG A 154 -14.98 25.03 7.34
C ARG A 154 -15.24 25.37 8.79
N GLU A 155 -16.21 24.71 9.39
CA GLU A 155 -16.59 24.91 10.81
C GLU A 155 -15.47 24.39 11.76
N ASP A 156 -14.66 23.44 11.31
CA ASP A 156 -13.56 22.88 12.10
C ASP A 156 -12.35 23.81 12.18
N PHE A 157 -12.23 24.80 11.29
CA PHE A 157 -11.01 25.64 11.20
C PHE A 157 -10.77 26.48 12.43
N ASP A 158 -11.83 26.95 13.07
CA ASP A 158 -11.75 27.80 14.27
C ASP A 158 -11.80 26.99 15.59
N ARG A 159 -11.97 25.66 15.51
CA ARG A 159 -12.00 24.79 16.67
C ARG A 159 -10.58 24.52 17.20
N SER A 160 -10.49 24.31 18.52
CA SER A 160 -9.21 23.98 19.17
C SER A 160 -8.71 22.59 18.74
N THR A 161 -7.40 22.47 18.50
CA THR A 161 -6.78 21.17 18.19
C THR A 161 -6.96 20.14 19.32
N SER A 162 -7.18 20.59 20.56
CA SER A 162 -7.46 19.72 21.71
C SER A 162 -8.78 18.95 21.62
N GLU A 163 -9.75 19.46 20.85
CA GLU A 163 -11.06 18.80 20.66
C GLU A 163 -11.01 17.62 19.70
N PHE A 164 -9.92 17.48 18.98
CA PHE A 164 -9.76 16.47 17.93
C PHE A 164 -9.06 15.19 18.43
N SER A 165 -9.49 14.04 17.91
CA SER A 165 -8.82 12.76 18.17
C SER A 165 -7.40 12.73 17.60
N GLY A 166 -6.58 11.77 18.03
CA GLY A 166 -5.21 11.59 17.55
C GLY A 166 -5.10 11.50 16.03
N GLY A 167 -6.04 10.82 15.37
CA GLY A 167 -6.08 10.71 13.91
C GLY A 167 -6.33 12.04 13.20
N TRP A 168 -7.22 12.88 13.73
CA TRP A 168 -7.45 14.21 13.20
C TRP A 168 -6.25 15.14 13.42
N ARG A 169 -5.57 15.04 14.57
CA ARG A 169 -4.33 15.78 14.83
C ARG A 169 -3.22 15.38 13.85
N MET A 170 -3.13 14.10 13.49
CA MET A 170 -2.21 13.63 12.46
C MET A 170 -2.48 14.26 11.10
N ARG A 171 -3.76 14.45 10.74
CA ARG A 171 -4.15 15.15 9.49
C ARG A 171 -3.72 16.61 9.49
N ILE A 172 -3.78 17.32 10.63
CA ILE A 172 -3.30 18.70 10.76
C ILE A 172 -1.79 18.76 10.50
N GLU A 173 -1.01 17.86 11.08
CA GLU A 173 0.43 17.81 10.85
C GLU A 173 0.78 17.45 9.40
N LEU A 174 0.03 16.51 8.81
CA LEU A 174 0.17 16.21 7.40
C LEU A 174 -0.14 17.45 6.54
N ALA A 175 -1.20 18.21 6.86
CA ALA A 175 -1.50 19.47 6.18
C ALA A 175 -0.33 20.46 6.25
N LYS A 176 0.22 20.70 7.45
CA LYS A 176 1.40 21.58 7.66
C LYS A 176 2.58 21.15 6.81
N LEU A 177 2.84 19.84 6.79
CA LEU A 177 3.95 19.27 6.04
C LEU A 177 3.78 19.47 4.53
N LEU A 178 2.58 19.22 4.00
CA LEU A 178 2.25 19.40 2.59
C LEU A 178 2.31 20.87 2.16
N LEU A 179 1.85 21.78 3.03
CA LEU A 179 1.86 23.23 2.79
C LEU A 179 3.28 23.81 2.75
N ARG A 180 4.23 23.27 3.52
CA ARG A 180 5.65 23.65 3.48
C ARG A 180 6.35 23.30 2.17
N ARG A 181 5.80 22.39 1.37
CA ARG A 181 6.34 21.94 0.06
C ARG A 181 7.83 21.63 0.08
N PRO A 182 8.31 20.73 0.95
CA PRO A 182 9.72 20.39 1.01
C PRO A 182 10.22 19.78 -0.30
N ASP A 183 11.54 19.83 -0.52
CA ASP A 183 12.17 19.19 -1.70
C ASP A 183 12.08 17.67 -1.64
N VAL A 184 12.15 17.10 -0.43
CA VAL A 184 11.96 15.66 -0.19
C VAL A 184 10.96 15.45 0.93
N LEU A 185 9.91 14.71 0.64
CA LEU A 185 8.83 14.39 1.56
C LEU A 185 8.97 12.91 1.99
N LEU A 186 9.13 12.71 3.29
CA LEU A 186 9.26 11.38 3.91
C LEU A 186 7.99 11.08 4.68
N LEU A 187 7.22 10.07 4.25
CA LEU A 187 5.93 9.73 4.82
C LEU A 187 5.94 8.30 5.36
N ASP A 188 5.64 8.14 6.66
CA ASP A 188 5.51 6.86 7.33
C ASP A 188 4.03 6.59 7.63
N GLU A 189 3.41 5.66 6.88
CA GLU A 189 1.99 5.26 6.97
C GLU A 189 1.01 6.44 6.92
N PRO A 190 1.06 7.33 5.91
CA PRO A 190 0.21 8.53 5.86
C PRO A 190 -1.27 8.23 5.63
N THR A 191 -1.62 7.03 5.16
CA THR A 191 -2.99 6.60 4.91
C THR A 191 -3.74 6.18 6.18
N ASN A 192 -3.02 5.90 7.27
CA ASN A 192 -3.64 5.58 8.54
C ASN A 192 -4.52 6.74 9.00
N HIS A 193 -5.73 6.44 9.42
CA HIS A 193 -6.74 7.40 9.88
C HIS A 193 -7.32 8.34 8.81
N LEU A 194 -6.98 8.18 7.52
CA LEU A 194 -7.63 8.89 6.42
C LEU A 194 -8.84 8.10 5.91
N ASP A 195 -9.89 8.83 5.53
CA ASP A 195 -11.01 8.25 4.78
C ASP A 195 -10.67 8.15 3.28
N ILE A 196 -11.48 7.38 2.55
CA ILE A 196 -11.22 7.09 1.13
C ILE A 196 -11.10 8.37 0.29
N GLU A 197 -11.91 9.39 0.57
CA GLU A 197 -11.86 10.67 -0.17
C GLU A 197 -10.56 11.42 0.10
N SER A 198 -10.14 11.48 1.37
CA SER A 198 -8.86 12.10 1.77
C SER A 198 -7.66 11.33 1.22
N ILE A 199 -7.71 10.00 1.13
CA ILE A 199 -6.66 9.19 0.49
C ILE A 199 -6.56 9.53 -1.00
N GLN A 200 -7.69 9.60 -1.74
CA GLN A 200 -7.69 9.97 -3.15
C GLN A 200 -7.16 11.38 -3.38
N TRP A 201 -7.53 12.32 -2.52
CA TRP A 201 -7.01 13.68 -2.57
C TRP A 201 -5.49 13.71 -2.35
N LEU A 202 -4.99 12.96 -1.35
CA LEU A 202 -3.56 12.84 -1.06
C LEU A 202 -2.80 12.19 -2.23
N GLU A 203 -3.33 11.14 -2.85
CA GLU A 203 -2.78 10.52 -4.07
C GLU A 203 -2.59 11.56 -5.17
N ASN A 204 -3.63 12.34 -5.45
CA ASN A 204 -3.58 13.40 -6.46
C ASN A 204 -2.56 14.49 -6.10
N PHE A 205 -2.50 14.90 -4.83
CA PHE A 205 -1.55 15.91 -4.37
C PHE A 205 -0.10 15.41 -4.54
N LEU A 206 0.22 14.21 -4.06
CA LEU A 206 1.56 13.63 -4.16
C LEU A 206 1.97 13.37 -5.60
N SER A 207 1.04 12.97 -6.46
CA SER A 207 1.31 12.71 -7.88
C SER A 207 1.55 13.97 -8.69
N THR A 208 0.91 15.09 -8.34
CA THR A 208 0.92 16.31 -9.19
C THR A 208 1.77 17.43 -8.62
N ARG A 209 1.79 17.62 -7.30
CA ARG A 209 2.35 18.80 -6.64
C ARG A 209 3.61 18.55 -5.82
N ALA A 210 3.81 17.34 -5.31
CA ALA A 210 4.99 17.02 -4.52
C ALA A 210 6.25 16.90 -5.38
N ASN A 211 7.39 17.29 -4.82
CA ASN A 211 8.71 17.06 -5.41
C ASN A 211 9.10 15.57 -5.22
N ALA A 212 10.24 15.25 -4.62
CA ALA A 212 10.58 13.87 -4.31
C ALA A 212 9.76 13.36 -3.11
N VAL A 213 9.29 12.12 -3.18
CA VAL A 213 8.53 11.47 -2.12
C VAL A 213 9.15 10.11 -1.81
N VAL A 214 9.39 9.82 -0.53
CA VAL A 214 9.69 8.49 -0.04
C VAL A 214 8.56 8.06 0.88
N LEU A 215 7.90 6.98 0.53
CA LEU A 215 6.63 6.55 1.11
C LEU A 215 6.75 5.15 1.68
N VAL A 216 6.37 4.99 2.94
CA VAL A 216 6.09 3.70 3.57
C VAL A 216 4.58 3.59 3.71
N SER A 217 3.95 2.58 3.16
CA SER A 217 2.52 2.30 3.33
C SER A 217 2.19 0.83 3.17
N HIS A 218 1.12 0.40 3.82
CA HIS A 218 0.51 -0.91 3.69
C HIS A 218 -0.76 -0.90 2.81
N ASP A 219 -1.00 0.20 2.09
CA ASP A 219 -2.07 0.33 1.07
C ASP A 219 -1.45 0.15 -0.33
N ARG A 220 -1.77 -0.97 -0.99
CA ARG A 220 -1.24 -1.31 -2.33
C ARG A 220 -1.71 -0.34 -3.40
N ALA A 221 -3.01 0.03 -3.39
CA ALA A 221 -3.57 0.96 -4.37
C ALA A 221 -2.90 2.33 -4.26
N PHE A 222 -2.68 2.80 -3.02
CA PHE A 222 -1.99 4.05 -2.75
C PHE A 222 -0.54 4.03 -3.27
N LEU A 223 0.22 2.94 -2.99
CA LEU A 223 1.57 2.78 -3.52
C LEU A 223 1.59 2.81 -5.05
N ASN A 224 0.72 2.03 -5.71
CA ASN A 224 0.68 1.97 -7.18
C ASN A 224 0.31 3.30 -7.84
N ASN A 225 -0.59 4.08 -7.21
CA ASN A 225 -1.05 5.35 -7.76
C ASN A 225 -0.02 6.47 -7.60
N VAL A 226 0.78 6.43 -6.53
CA VAL A 226 1.72 7.50 -6.19
C VAL A 226 3.14 7.20 -6.66
N THR A 227 3.62 5.94 -6.51
CA THR A 227 5.05 5.62 -6.69
C THR A 227 5.39 5.11 -8.09
N THR A 228 6.62 5.39 -8.51
CA THR A 228 7.18 4.95 -9.81
C THR A 228 8.45 4.11 -9.64
N ARG A 229 8.95 4.00 -8.41
CA ARG A 229 10.16 3.28 -8.04
C ARG A 229 9.94 2.60 -6.70
N THR A 230 10.38 1.36 -6.57
CA THR A 230 10.23 0.58 -5.35
C THR A 230 11.60 0.16 -4.81
N ILE A 231 11.88 0.47 -3.56
CA ILE A 231 13.08 0.06 -2.84
C ILE A 231 12.67 -0.96 -1.77
N GLU A 232 13.19 -2.17 -1.88
CA GLU A 232 12.94 -3.23 -0.92
C GLU A 232 14.10 -3.37 0.07
N ILE A 233 13.76 -3.43 1.38
CA ILE A 233 14.68 -3.82 2.44
C ILE A 233 14.39 -5.27 2.82
N THR A 234 15.34 -6.18 2.54
CA THR A 234 15.21 -7.60 2.87
C THR A 234 16.57 -8.20 3.19
N CYS A 235 16.64 -9.10 4.18
CA CYS A 235 17.88 -9.75 4.66
C CYS A 235 19.03 -8.74 4.90
N GLY A 236 18.72 -7.58 5.47
CA GLY A 236 19.71 -6.55 5.76
C GLY A 236 20.29 -5.81 4.54
N ARG A 237 19.78 -6.07 3.34
CA ARG A 237 20.20 -5.44 2.07
C ARG A 237 19.08 -4.66 1.42
N ILE A 238 19.44 -3.76 0.51
CA ILE A 238 18.49 -3.01 -0.31
C ILE A 238 18.51 -3.50 -1.76
N TYR A 239 17.32 -3.57 -2.34
CA TYR A 239 17.11 -3.84 -3.76
C TYR A 239 16.27 -2.73 -4.36
N ASP A 240 16.76 -2.12 -5.41
CA ASP A 240 16.19 -0.94 -6.06
C ASP A 240 15.55 -1.34 -7.40
N TYR A 241 14.23 -1.21 -7.49
CA TYR A 241 13.45 -1.53 -8.68
C TYR A 241 12.85 -0.24 -9.25
N LYS A 242 13.18 0.08 -10.49
CA LYS A 242 12.65 1.26 -11.20
C LYS A 242 11.27 0.98 -11.81
N VAL A 243 10.39 0.38 -11.02
CA VAL A 243 9.04 -0.03 -11.42
C VAL A 243 8.04 0.27 -10.32
N LYS A 244 6.75 0.27 -10.67
CA LYS A 244 5.64 0.40 -9.73
C LYS A 244 5.53 -0.83 -8.81
N TYR A 245 4.72 -0.69 -7.76
CA TYR A 245 4.60 -1.73 -6.74
C TYR A 245 4.10 -3.09 -7.28
N ASP A 246 3.11 -3.11 -8.18
CA ASP A 246 2.58 -4.38 -8.72
C ASP A 246 3.61 -5.11 -9.57
N GLU A 247 4.32 -4.39 -10.45
CA GLU A 247 5.41 -4.95 -11.25
C GLU A 247 6.56 -5.44 -10.35
N PHE A 248 6.86 -4.69 -9.27
CA PHE A 248 7.83 -5.11 -8.27
C PHE A 248 7.47 -6.46 -7.63
N VAL A 249 6.19 -6.69 -7.30
CA VAL A 249 5.74 -7.96 -6.70
C VAL A 249 6.07 -9.14 -7.62
N VAL A 250 5.87 -9.00 -8.93
CA VAL A 250 6.22 -10.03 -9.93
C VAL A 250 7.73 -10.25 -9.98
N LEU A 251 8.51 -9.17 -10.16
CA LEU A 251 9.97 -9.24 -10.24
C LEU A 251 10.61 -9.80 -8.94
N ARG A 252 10.03 -9.45 -7.80
CA ARG A 252 10.45 -10.01 -6.50
C ARG A 252 10.27 -11.52 -6.46
N LYS A 253 9.13 -12.02 -6.96
CA LYS A 253 8.85 -13.46 -7.00
C LYS A 253 9.86 -14.20 -7.88
N GLU A 254 10.13 -13.68 -9.08
CA GLU A 254 11.11 -14.25 -10.01
C GLU A 254 12.52 -14.26 -9.42
N ARG A 255 12.97 -13.13 -8.85
CA ARG A 255 14.28 -13.06 -8.18
C ARG A 255 14.40 -14.11 -7.08
N ARG A 256 13.35 -14.26 -6.31
CA ARG A 256 13.33 -15.21 -5.21
C ARG A 256 13.39 -16.66 -5.68
N GLU A 257 12.67 -17.02 -6.73
CA GLU A 257 12.76 -18.34 -7.33
C GLU A 257 14.20 -18.63 -7.82
N GLN A 258 14.86 -17.63 -8.40
CA GLN A 258 16.27 -17.75 -8.78
C GLN A 258 17.18 -17.92 -7.56
N GLN A 259 16.96 -17.16 -6.49
CA GLN A 259 17.73 -17.30 -5.24
C GLN A 259 17.53 -18.67 -4.58
N LEU A 260 16.29 -19.19 -4.59
CA LEU A 260 15.97 -20.50 -4.04
C LEU A 260 16.70 -21.61 -4.81
N ARG A 261 16.64 -21.57 -6.14
CA ARG A 261 17.40 -22.51 -7.00
C ARG A 261 18.91 -22.43 -6.75
N ALA A 262 19.45 -21.22 -6.63
CA ALA A 262 20.86 -21.02 -6.32
C ALA A 262 21.22 -21.56 -4.94
N TYR A 263 20.38 -21.36 -3.92
CA TYR A 263 20.53 -21.91 -2.58
C TYR A 263 20.50 -23.45 -2.58
N GLU A 264 19.51 -24.06 -3.24
CA GLU A 264 19.42 -25.52 -3.36
C GLU A 264 20.66 -26.12 -4.04
N ASN A 265 21.13 -25.50 -5.11
CA ASN A 265 22.36 -25.92 -5.78
C ASN A 265 23.58 -25.77 -4.88
N GLN A 266 23.69 -24.66 -4.13
CA GLN A 266 24.78 -24.46 -3.17
C GLN A 266 24.72 -25.49 -2.03
N GLN A 267 23.54 -25.76 -1.46
CA GLN A 267 23.34 -26.76 -0.40
C GLN A 267 23.76 -28.15 -0.88
N LYS A 268 23.40 -28.51 -2.13
CA LYS A 268 23.83 -29.77 -2.73
C LYS A 268 25.34 -29.85 -2.88
N GLN A 269 26.01 -28.78 -3.33
CA GLN A 269 27.47 -28.72 -3.43
C GLN A 269 28.15 -28.81 -2.05
N ILE A 270 27.57 -28.16 -1.02
CA ILE A 270 28.06 -28.24 0.36
C ILE A 270 27.94 -29.69 0.84
N GLN A 271 26.77 -30.31 0.68
CA GLN A 271 26.52 -31.70 1.10
C GLN A 271 27.46 -32.69 0.40
N ASP A 272 27.62 -32.59 -0.92
CA ASP A 272 28.56 -33.43 -1.69
C ASP A 272 30.01 -33.27 -1.20
N THR A 273 30.37 -32.05 -0.79
CA THR A 273 31.72 -31.75 -0.27
C THR A 273 31.89 -32.28 1.16
N GLU A 274 30.87 -32.16 2.01
CA GLU A 274 30.86 -32.73 3.37
C GLU A 274 30.91 -34.26 3.33
N ASP A 275 30.13 -34.91 2.47
CA ASP A 275 30.13 -36.36 2.26
C ASP A 275 31.51 -36.84 1.77
N PHE A 276 32.17 -36.08 0.87
CA PHE A 276 33.54 -36.40 0.45
C PHE A 276 34.53 -36.30 1.61
N ILE A 277 34.44 -35.26 2.44
CA ILE A 277 35.31 -35.05 3.61
C ILE A 277 35.11 -36.18 4.60
N GLU A 278 33.85 -36.55 4.93
CA GLU A 278 33.54 -37.60 5.88
C GLU A 278 34.06 -38.98 5.40
N ARG A 279 33.84 -39.32 4.12
CA ARG A 279 34.27 -40.58 3.51
C ARG A 279 35.76 -40.77 3.46
N PHE A 280 36.52 -39.68 3.28
CA PHE A 280 37.98 -39.74 3.07
C PHE A 280 38.79 -39.15 4.23
N ARG A 281 38.20 -38.69 5.33
CA ARG A 281 38.83 -38.05 6.48
C ARG A 281 39.97 -38.87 7.09
N TYR A 282 39.83 -40.18 7.11
CA TYR A 282 40.79 -41.09 7.75
C TYR A 282 41.79 -41.74 6.77
N LYS A 283 41.75 -41.41 5.47
CA LYS A 283 42.67 -41.97 4.47
C LYS A 283 43.89 -41.06 4.28
N ALA A 284 45.04 -41.51 4.72
CA ALA A 284 46.29 -40.75 4.65
C ALA A 284 46.64 -40.25 3.22
N THR A 285 46.38 -41.08 2.18
CA THR A 285 46.62 -40.70 0.77
C THR A 285 45.71 -39.58 0.24
N LYS A 286 44.62 -39.25 0.93
CA LYS A 286 43.68 -38.21 0.55
C LYS A 286 43.70 -36.97 1.46
N ALA A 287 44.58 -36.95 2.48
CA ALA A 287 44.65 -35.88 3.48
C ALA A 287 44.75 -34.46 2.89
N VAL A 288 45.60 -34.27 1.86
CA VAL A 288 45.75 -32.97 1.19
C VAL A 288 44.49 -32.52 0.46
N GLN A 289 43.78 -33.47 -0.18
CA GLN A 289 42.54 -33.16 -0.88
C GLN A 289 41.40 -32.82 0.10
N VAL A 290 41.32 -33.55 1.22
CA VAL A 290 40.37 -33.29 2.30
C VAL A 290 40.59 -31.91 2.91
N GLN A 291 41.81 -31.54 3.23
CA GLN A 291 42.13 -30.20 3.74
C GLN A 291 41.80 -29.08 2.73
N SER A 292 42.06 -29.31 1.44
CA SER A 292 41.68 -28.35 0.39
C SER A 292 40.15 -28.15 0.34
N ARG A 293 39.36 -29.23 0.46
CA ARG A 293 37.90 -29.18 0.47
C ARG A 293 37.34 -28.48 1.73
N ILE A 294 37.94 -28.73 2.90
CA ILE A 294 37.58 -28.01 4.14
C ILE A 294 37.78 -26.51 3.96
N LYS A 295 38.97 -26.10 3.45
CA LYS A 295 39.24 -24.68 3.17
C LYS A 295 38.31 -24.06 2.12
N GLN A 296 37.81 -24.85 1.15
CA GLN A 296 36.79 -24.42 0.21
C GLN A 296 35.45 -24.18 0.91
N LEU A 297 35.03 -25.10 1.78
CA LEU A 297 33.79 -24.97 2.58
C LEU A 297 33.84 -23.74 3.50
N GLU A 298 34.96 -23.47 4.14
CA GLU A 298 35.14 -22.29 5.01
C GLU A 298 35.06 -20.96 4.24
N LYS A 299 35.34 -20.95 2.93
CA LYS A 299 35.28 -19.77 2.07
C LYS A 299 33.93 -19.55 1.38
N ILE A 300 33.03 -20.52 1.46
CA ILE A 300 31.71 -20.41 0.84
C ILE A 300 30.86 -19.43 1.65
N GLU A 301 30.54 -18.30 1.07
CA GLU A 301 29.49 -17.41 1.58
C GLU A 301 28.13 -18.11 1.38
N ARG A 302 27.47 -18.40 2.46
CA ARG A 302 26.16 -19.06 2.40
C ARG A 302 25.11 -18.09 1.86
N ILE A 303 24.35 -18.53 0.85
CA ILE A 303 23.25 -17.75 0.29
C ILE A 303 22.14 -17.72 1.33
N GLU A 304 21.81 -16.55 1.81
CA GLU A 304 20.63 -16.33 2.64
C GLU A 304 19.41 -16.17 1.71
N VAL A 305 18.46 -17.05 1.83
CA VAL A 305 17.17 -16.95 1.15
C VAL A 305 16.17 -16.36 2.12
N ASP A 306 15.43 -15.36 1.67
CA ASP A 306 14.32 -14.80 2.43
C ASP A 306 13.30 -15.92 2.67
N GLU A 307 13.15 -16.32 3.94
CA GLU A 307 12.22 -17.37 4.31
C GLU A 307 10.82 -17.02 3.80
N GLU A 308 10.31 -17.83 2.90
CA GLU A 308 8.89 -17.82 2.62
C GLU A 308 8.21 -18.44 3.83
N ASP A 309 7.48 -17.62 4.49
CA ASP A 309 6.37 -18.10 5.27
C ASP A 309 5.34 -18.66 4.27
N ASN A 310 5.54 -19.89 3.86
CA ASN A 310 4.66 -20.63 2.96
C ASN A 310 3.37 -21.09 3.69
N SER A 311 3.03 -20.46 4.79
CA SER A 311 1.72 -20.66 5.39
C SER A 311 0.65 -20.01 4.51
N SER A 312 0.38 -20.63 3.35
CA SER A 312 -0.95 -20.60 2.73
C SER A 312 -1.93 -21.31 3.67
N LEU A 313 -1.99 -20.83 4.91
CA LEU A 313 -2.89 -21.36 5.91
C LEU A 313 -4.28 -20.88 5.53
N ARG A 314 -5.06 -21.76 4.91
CA ARG A 314 -6.50 -21.57 4.77
C ARG A 314 -7.13 -21.74 6.14
N LEU A 315 -7.31 -20.61 6.83
CA LEU A 315 -8.05 -20.57 8.08
C LEU A 315 -9.55 -20.77 7.74
N LYS A 316 -10.07 -21.96 7.96
CA LYS A 316 -11.51 -22.17 7.97
C LYS A 316 -12.03 -21.85 9.37
N PHE A 317 -12.76 -20.75 9.48
CA PHE A 317 -13.48 -20.42 10.69
C PHE A 317 -14.74 -21.27 10.78
N VAL A 318 -14.95 -21.85 11.95
CA VAL A 318 -16.16 -22.64 12.21
C VAL A 318 -17.27 -21.67 12.55
N CYS A 319 -18.22 -21.51 11.63
CA CYS A 319 -19.46 -20.81 11.91
C CYS A 319 -20.23 -21.60 12.98
N SER A 320 -20.76 -20.91 14.00
CA SER A 320 -21.67 -21.49 14.97
C SER A 320 -22.99 -21.91 14.30
N SER A 321 -24.00 -22.23 15.05
CA SER A 321 -25.34 -22.57 14.53
C SER A 321 -25.86 -21.47 13.56
N ARG A 322 -26.66 -21.85 12.56
CA ARG A 322 -27.21 -20.93 11.56
C ARG A 322 -28.07 -19.85 12.19
N SER A 323 -27.84 -18.59 11.82
CA SER A 323 -28.72 -17.45 12.16
C SER A 323 -30.01 -17.43 11.33
N GLY A 324 -30.96 -16.60 11.71
CA GLY A 324 -32.14 -16.28 10.90
C GLY A 324 -31.76 -15.71 9.52
N ASN A 325 -32.72 -15.58 8.62
CA ASN A 325 -32.50 -15.09 7.25
C ASN A 325 -32.07 -13.61 7.21
N TYR A 326 -32.50 -12.83 8.18
CA TYR A 326 -32.22 -11.40 8.33
C TYR A 326 -31.54 -11.16 9.68
N PRO A 327 -30.23 -11.22 9.77
CA PRO A 327 -29.48 -10.97 11.02
C PRO A 327 -29.69 -9.59 11.59
N VAL A 328 -29.84 -8.56 10.74
CA VAL A 328 -30.08 -7.18 11.15
C VAL A 328 -31.12 -6.52 10.24
N ILE A 329 -32.10 -5.88 10.86
CA ILE A 329 -33.09 -5.03 10.20
C ILE A 329 -33.15 -3.72 10.97
N CYS A 330 -32.94 -2.59 10.29
CA CYS A 330 -33.14 -1.24 10.80
C CYS A 330 -34.28 -0.58 10.01
N GLU A 331 -35.26 -0.03 10.72
CA GLU A 331 -36.41 0.67 10.16
C GLU A 331 -36.49 2.08 10.77
N ASP A 332 -36.39 3.12 9.92
CA ASP A 332 -36.47 4.54 10.26
C ASP A 332 -35.63 4.93 11.48
N MET A 333 -34.40 4.45 11.50
CA MET A 333 -33.51 4.60 12.64
C MET A 333 -32.86 5.99 12.65
N GLU A 334 -32.92 6.68 13.80
CA GLU A 334 -32.33 8.00 14.00
C GLU A 334 -31.53 8.03 15.31
N LYS A 335 -30.34 8.68 15.27
CA LYS A 335 -29.51 8.92 16.43
C LYS A 335 -28.95 10.34 16.46
N SER A 336 -29.11 10.98 17.61
CA SER A 336 -28.55 12.31 17.89
C SER A 336 -27.83 12.36 19.24
N TYR A 337 -26.87 13.27 19.36
CA TYR A 337 -26.19 13.60 20.61
C TYR A 337 -26.30 15.11 20.86
N GLY A 338 -27.00 15.50 21.91
CA GLY A 338 -27.04 16.89 22.35
C GLY A 338 -27.43 17.90 21.26
N GLY A 339 -28.34 17.53 20.35
CA GLY A 339 -28.79 18.37 19.22
C GLY A 339 -28.01 18.17 17.92
N HIS A 340 -26.92 17.45 17.92
CA HIS A 340 -26.23 17.04 16.68
C HIS A 340 -26.78 15.70 16.19
N VAL A 341 -27.41 15.70 15.01
CA VAL A 341 -27.94 14.50 14.37
C VAL A 341 -26.77 13.76 13.71
N VAL A 342 -26.53 12.52 14.15
CA VAL A 342 -25.48 11.66 13.59
C VAL A 342 -25.96 10.98 12.33
N PHE A 343 -27.17 10.40 12.39
CA PHE A 343 -27.86 9.85 11.24
C PHE A 343 -29.37 9.85 11.49
N HIS A 344 -30.16 9.91 10.42
CA HIS A 344 -31.60 9.86 10.39
C HIS A 344 -32.11 9.02 9.22
N ASP A 345 -33.34 8.55 9.32
CA ASP A 345 -34.04 7.76 8.28
C ASP A 345 -33.23 6.53 7.79
N VAL A 346 -32.47 5.89 8.71
CA VAL A 346 -31.66 4.73 8.34
C VAL A 346 -32.55 3.50 8.17
N ASN A 347 -32.61 3.05 6.94
CA ASN A 347 -33.34 1.84 6.54
C ASN A 347 -32.29 0.88 5.91
N LEU A 348 -31.97 -0.23 6.60
CA LEU A 348 -31.06 -1.22 6.09
C LEU A 348 -31.48 -2.65 6.48
N THR A 349 -31.27 -3.57 5.57
CA THR A 349 -31.50 -4.99 5.79
C THR A 349 -30.29 -5.78 5.34
N ILE A 350 -29.76 -6.58 6.25
CA ILE A 350 -28.61 -7.45 5.97
C ILE A 350 -29.13 -8.89 5.93
N ASN A 351 -28.85 -9.60 4.83
CA ASN A 351 -29.21 -10.99 4.66
C ASN A 351 -28.11 -11.90 5.24
N ARG A 352 -28.53 -13.11 5.62
CA ARG A 352 -27.58 -14.11 6.10
C ARG A 352 -26.53 -14.46 5.03
N GLY A 353 -25.26 -14.49 5.44
CA GLY A 353 -24.14 -14.78 4.56
C GLY A 353 -23.68 -13.60 3.69
N GLU A 354 -24.37 -12.45 3.77
CA GLU A 354 -23.88 -11.25 3.10
C GLU A 354 -22.63 -10.70 3.79
N LYS A 355 -21.73 -10.17 2.99
CA LYS A 355 -20.56 -9.43 3.42
C LYS A 355 -20.72 -8.00 2.96
N VAL A 356 -20.99 -7.09 3.90
CA VAL A 356 -21.33 -5.71 3.62
C VAL A 356 -20.24 -4.77 4.11
N ALA A 357 -19.93 -3.74 3.34
CA ALA A 357 -18.98 -2.70 3.72
C ALA A 357 -19.72 -1.43 4.15
N PHE A 358 -19.31 -0.83 5.27
CA PHE A 358 -19.71 0.49 5.71
C PHE A 358 -18.62 1.49 5.36
N VAL A 359 -18.91 2.43 4.47
CA VAL A 359 -17.96 3.45 3.98
C VAL A 359 -18.53 4.85 4.20
N GLY A 360 -17.66 5.84 4.22
CA GLY A 360 -18.04 7.25 4.41
C GLY A 360 -16.96 7.99 5.20
N LYS A 361 -17.10 9.31 5.32
CA LYS A 361 -16.15 10.15 6.06
C LYS A 361 -16.06 9.75 7.53
N ASN A 362 -14.97 10.13 8.16
CA ASN A 362 -14.81 9.93 9.60
C ASN A 362 -15.77 10.87 10.35
N GLY A 363 -16.50 10.33 11.35
CA GLY A 363 -17.51 11.07 12.10
C GLY A 363 -18.95 10.91 11.59
N GLU A 364 -19.18 10.32 10.42
CA GLU A 364 -20.53 10.12 9.82
C GLU A 364 -21.37 9.01 10.46
N GLY A 365 -20.99 8.52 11.63
CA GLY A 365 -21.81 7.61 12.43
C GLY A 365 -21.65 6.12 12.16
N LYS A 366 -20.69 5.67 11.35
CA LYS A 366 -20.42 4.24 11.07
C LYS A 366 -20.30 3.41 12.35
N SER A 367 -19.33 3.75 13.21
CA SER A 367 -19.11 3.04 14.49
C SER A 367 -20.27 3.27 15.48
N THR A 368 -21.02 4.36 15.36
CA THR A 368 -22.23 4.60 16.18
C THR A 368 -23.32 3.60 15.81
N LEU A 369 -23.57 3.38 14.51
CA LEU A 369 -24.54 2.37 14.07
C LEU A 369 -24.11 0.96 14.48
N VAL A 370 -22.84 0.64 14.36
CA VAL A 370 -22.27 -0.64 14.85
C VAL A 370 -22.56 -0.82 16.35
N LYS A 371 -22.32 0.19 17.19
CA LYS A 371 -22.60 0.14 18.64
C LYS A 371 -24.09 0.01 18.95
N CYS A 372 -24.97 0.60 18.12
CA CYS A 372 -26.42 0.37 18.24
C CYS A 372 -26.76 -1.11 17.93
N ILE A 373 -26.19 -1.69 16.88
CA ILE A 373 -26.37 -3.11 16.52
C ILE A 373 -25.86 -4.03 17.64
N MET A 374 -24.74 -3.66 18.28
CA MET A 374 -24.20 -4.38 19.44
C MET A 374 -25.06 -4.24 20.71
N GLY A 375 -25.99 -3.29 20.75
CA GLY A 375 -26.78 -2.98 21.93
C GLY A 375 -26.02 -2.18 23.00
N GLU A 376 -24.84 -1.64 22.70
CA GLU A 376 -24.08 -0.75 23.58
C GLU A 376 -24.74 0.63 23.66
N ILE A 377 -25.37 1.08 22.59
CA ILE A 377 -26.16 2.30 22.53
C ILE A 377 -27.62 1.92 22.31
N THR A 378 -28.47 2.24 23.31
CA THR A 378 -29.92 1.95 23.29
C THR A 378 -30.75 3.21 23.13
N ASP A 379 -30.14 4.38 23.20
CA ASP A 379 -30.78 5.69 23.07
C ASP A 379 -30.78 6.10 21.59
N TYR A 380 -31.77 5.61 20.83
CA TYR A 380 -32.05 5.94 19.43
C TYR A 380 -33.57 5.86 19.18
N THR A 381 -34.05 6.52 18.15
CA THR A 381 -35.45 6.39 17.66
C THR A 381 -35.49 5.44 16.48
N GLY A 382 -36.72 4.96 16.13
CA GLY A 382 -36.88 3.92 15.12
C GLY A 382 -36.80 2.50 15.69
N LYS A 383 -36.62 1.52 14.83
CA LYS A 383 -36.63 0.10 15.21
C LYS A 383 -35.40 -0.63 14.69
N LEU A 384 -34.70 -1.28 15.61
CA LEU A 384 -33.58 -2.20 15.33
C LEU A 384 -34.00 -3.61 15.77
N THR A 385 -33.98 -4.55 14.85
CA THR A 385 -34.34 -5.95 15.13
C THR A 385 -33.16 -6.85 14.77
N LEU A 386 -32.66 -7.60 15.77
CA LEU A 386 -31.71 -8.68 15.55
C LEU A 386 -32.46 -9.97 15.23
N GLY A 387 -31.98 -10.70 14.25
CA GLY A 387 -32.55 -11.98 13.84
C GLY A 387 -32.43 -13.06 14.92
N HIS A 388 -33.20 -14.14 14.74
CA HIS A 388 -33.11 -15.28 15.64
C HIS A 388 -31.71 -15.93 15.60
N ASN A 389 -31.21 -16.31 16.78
CA ASN A 389 -29.95 -17.03 16.96
C ASN A 389 -28.72 -16.31 16.36
N VAL A 390 -28.68 -14.98 16.42
CA VAL A 390 -27.52 -14.19 16.01
C VAL A 390 -26.51 -14.15 17.15
N GLN A 391 -25.29 -14.65 16.87
CA GLN A 391 -24.15 -14.60 17.77
C GLN A 391 -23.11 -13.66 17.19
N ILE A 392 -22.98 -12.47 17.80
CA ILE A 392 -22.16 -11.39 17.29
C ILE A 392 -20.73 -11.53 17.84
N GLY A 393 -19.75 -11.55 16.95
CA GLY A 393 -18.35 -11.28 17.25
C GLY A 393 -18.00 -9.87 16.81
N TYR A 394 -17.49 -9.06 17.72
CA TYR A 394 -17.16 -7.67 17.43
C TYR A 394 -15.67 -7.40 17.61
N PHE A 395 -15.04 -6.86 16.59
CA PHE A 395 -13.69 -6.35 16.64
C PHE A 395 -13.71 -4.82 16.68
N ALA A 396 -13.51 -4.28 17.87
CA ALA A 396 -13.39 -2.85 18.10
C ALA A 396 -11.93 -2.37 17.98
N GLN A 397 -11.76 -1.10 17.66
CA GLN A 397 -10.44 -0.46 17.61
C GLN A 397 -9.65 -0.60 18.92
N ASN A 398 -10.32 -0.74 20.07
CA ASN A 398 -9.73 -0.86 21.41
C ASN A 398 -9.69 -2.30 21.95
N GLN A 399 -10.01 -3.31 21.16
CA GLN A 399 -10.08 -4.71 21.61
C GLN A 399 -8.75 -5.24 22.17
N ALA A 400 -7.64 -4.68 21.71
CA ALA A 400 -6.30 -5.01 22.21
C ALA A 400 -6.13 -4.77 23.72
N GLN A 401 -6.90 -3.86 24.32
CA GLN A 401 -6.85 -3.54 25.76
C GLN A 401 -7.58 -4.58 26.63
N LEU A 402 -8.43 -5.41 26.04
CA LEU A 402 -9.22 -6.43 26.73
C LEU A 402 -8.47 -7.78 26.85
N LEU A 403 -7.25 -7.86 26.33
CA LEU A 403 -6.42 -9.05 26.47
C LEU A 403 -5.83 -9.17 27.86
N ASP A 404 -5.79 -10.42 28.39
CA ASP A 404 -5.16 -10.70 29.68
C ASP A 404 -3.63 -10.61 29.54
N GLU A 405 -3.04 -9.57 30.12
CA GLU A 405 -1.60 -9.29 30.04
C GLU A 405 -0.71 -10.32 30.73
N SER A 406 -1.27 -11.16 31.58
CA SER A 406 -0.53 -12.21 32.33
C SER A 406 -0.21 -13.44 31.51
N LEU A 407 -1.00 -13.69 30.44
CA LEU A 407 -0.91 -14.85 29.57
C LEU A 407 0.18 -14.72 28.52
N THR A 408 0.60 -15.87 27.97
CA THR A 408 1.39 -15.89 26.73
C THR A 408 0.49 -15.72 25.52
N VAL A 409 1.08 -15.41 24.36
CA VAL A 409 0.37 -15.35 23.08
C VAL A 409 -0.29 -16.70 22.80
N PHE A 410 0.45 -17.80 23.00
CA PHE A 410 -0.05 -19.17 22.82
C PHE A 410 -1.23 -19.47 23.75
N ASP A 411 -1.10 -19.21 25.05
CA ASP A 411 -2.15 -19.51 26.05
C ASP A 411 -3.44 -18.72 25.78
N THR A 412 -3.31 -17.49 25.28
CA THR A 412 -4.45 -16.65 24.91
C THR A 412 -5.30 -17.30 23.83
N ILE A 413 -4.67 -17.93 22.85
CA ILE A 413 -5.36 -18.60 21.75
C ILE A 413 -5.82 -20.00 22.13
N ASP A 414 -5.02 -20.76 22.92
CA ASP A 414 -5.38 -22.11 23.36
C ASP A 414 -6.66 -22.15 24.19
N ARG A 415 -6.94 -21.08 24.95
CA ARG A 415 -8.20 -20.95 25.74
C ARG A 415 -9.45 -20.83 24.88
N VAL A 416 -9.33 -20.32 23.65
CA VAL A 416 -10.47 -20.07 22.75
C VAL A 416 -10.57 -21.15 21.67
N ALA A 417 -9.44 -21.77 21.32
CA ALA A 417 -9.38 -22.77 20.26
C ALA A 417 -10.14 -24.05 20.64
N VAL A 418 -11.06 -24.50 19.75
CA VAL A 418 -11.89 -25.70 19.93
C VAL A 418 -11.62 -26.68 18.81
N GLY A 419 -11.57 -27.97 19.13
CA GLY A 419 -11.43 -29.08 18.17
C GLY A 419 -10.12 -29.06 17.40
N ASP A 420 -10.18 -29.29 16.08
CA ASP A 420 -9.00 -29.42 15.20
C ASP A 420 -8.17 -28.12 15.10
N ILE A 421 -8.77 -26.99 15.42
CA ILE A 421 -8.08 -25.68 15.43
C ILE A 421 -6.96 -25.69 16.47
N ARG A 422 -7.15 -26.40 17.59
CA ARG A 422 -6.17 -26.50 18.66
C ARG A 422 -4.85 -27.13 18.21
N LEU A 423 -4.90 -28.03 17.24
CA LEU A 423 -3.71 -28.65 16.64
C LEU A 423 -2.93 -27.71 15.73
N LYS A 424 -3.59 -26.67 15.22
CA LYS A 424 -3.04 -25.71 14.24
C LYS A 424 -2.70 -24.35 14.85
N ILE A 425 -2.75 -24.18 16.17
CA ILE A 425 -2.53 -22.88 16.83
C ILE A 425 -1.19 -22.27 16.42
N ARG A 426 -0.10 -23.06 16.39
CA ARG A 426 1.24 -22.56 16.03
C ARG A 426 1.30 -22.07 14.57
N ASP A 427 0.61 -22.78 13.67
CA ASP A 427 0.53 -22.39 12.26
C ASP A 427 -0.28 -21.13 12.09
N ILE A 428 -1.40 -21.00 12.83
CA ILE A 428 -2.24 -19.79 12.85
C ILE A 428 -1.44 -18.59 13.37
N LEU A 429 -0.76 -18.78 14.50
CA LEU A 429 0.10 -17.76 15.08
C LEU A 429 1.23 -17.36 14.13
N GLY A 430 1.84 -18.33 13.44
CA GLY A 430 2.86 -18.08 12.41
C GLY A 430 2.34 -17.23 11.26
N ALA A 431 1.12 -17.51 10.75
CA ALA A 431 0.49 -16.75 9.68
C ALA A 431 0.27 -15.27 10.02
N PHE A 432 0.05 -14.98 11.31
CA PHE A 432 -0.07 -13.62 11.85
C PHE A 432 1.23 -13.10 12.50
N MET A 433 2.38 -13.65 12.11
CA MET A 433 3.71 -13.20 12.55
C MET A 433 4.02 -13.41 14.05
N PHE A 434 3.41 -14.42 14.69
CA PHE A 434 3.76 -14.90 16.02
C PHE A 434 4.44 -16.27 15.98
N GLY A 435 5.30 -16.51 14.97
CA GLY A 435 6.04 -17.77 14.82
C GLY A 435 7.20 -17.89 15.82
N GLY A 436 7.63 -19.14 16.10
CA GLY A 436 8.77 -19.44 16.95
C GLY A 436 8.63 -18.91 18.37
N GLU A 437 9.68 -18.26 18.88
CA GLU A 437 9.74 -17.70 20.24
C GLU A 437 8.71 -16.57 20.48
N ALA A 438 8.15 -15.96 19.43
CA ALA A 438 7.15 -14.91 19.59
C ALA A 438 5.85 -15.46 20.19
N SER A 439 5.53 -16.75 19.97
CA SER A 439 4.35 -17.41 20.56
C SER A 439 4.41 -17.53 22.09
N ASP A 440 5.60 -17.59 22.65
CA ASP A 440 5.82 -17.80 24.08
C ASP A 440 5.96 -16.46 24.86
N LYS A 441 5.98 -15.32 24.15
CA LYS A 441 6.01 -13.99 24.77
C LYS A 441 4.71 -13.72 25.54
N LYS A 442 4.83 -13.00 26.66
CA LYS A 442 3.66 -12.53 27.41
C LYS A 442 2.99 -11.36 26.69
N VAL A 443 1.67 -11.30 26.75
CA VAL A 443 0.85 -10.23 26.13
C VAL A 443 1.30 -8.84 26.58
N LYS A 444 1.72 -8.66 27.84
CA LYS A 444 2.21 -7.39 28.36
C LYS A 444 3.44 -6.80 27.64
N VAL A 445 4.25 -7.66 27.00
CA VAL A 445 5.49 -7.27 26.31
C VAL A 445 5.24 -6.90 24.86
N LEU A 446 4.05 -7.23 24.32
CA LEU A 446 3.68 -6.97 22.94
C LEU A 446 3.48 -5.48 22.66
N SER A 447 3.90 -5.05 21.49
CA SER A 447 3.56 -3.74 20.94
C SER A 447 2.04 -3.60 20.71
N GLY A 448 1.54 -2.36 20.57
CA GLY A 448 0.12 -2.12 20.29
C GLY A 448 -0.39 -2.87 19.06
N GLY A 449 0.36 -2.86 17.97
CA GLY A 449 0.01 -3.59 16.74
C GLY A 449 0.02 -5.11 16.90
N GLU A 450 0.95 -5.67 17.69
CA GLU A 450 0.96 -7.11 18.01
C GLU A 450 -0.25 -7.48 18.86
N ARG A 451 -0.60 -6.68 19.86
CA ARG A 451 -1.81 -6.91 20.68
C ARG A 451 -3.08 -6.88 19.83
N THR A 452 -3.18 -5.94 18.89
CA THR A 452 -4.32 -5.84 17.97
C THR A 452 -4.43 -7.09 17.09
N ARG A 453 -3.32 -7.59 16.54
CA ARG A 453 -3.29 -8.84 15.77
C ARG A 453 -3.71 -10.05 16.61
N LEU A 454 -3.22 -10.14 17.84
CA LEU A 454 -3.58 -11.24 18.75
C LEU A 454 -5.07 -11.22 19.09
N ALA A 455 -5.64 -10.05 19.39
CA ALA A 455 -7.08 -9.88 19.63
C ALA A 455 -7.92 -10.27 18.40
N MET A 456 -7.44 -9.96 17.19
CA MET A 456 -8.07 -10.39 15.94
C MET A 456 -8.10 -11.91 15.80
N ILE A 457 -6.96 -12.59 16.00
CA ILE A 457 -6.88 -14.05 15.94
C ILE A 457 -7.85 -14.67 16.95
N LYS A 458 -7.87 -14.16 18.18
CA LYS A 458 -8.77 -14.64 19.24
C LYS A 458 -10.22 -14.58 18.79
N LEU A 459 -10.67 -13.42 18.27
CA LEU A 459 -12.04 -13.22 17.79
C LEU A 459 -12.41 -14.16 16.64
N LEU A 460 -11.49 -14.35 15.69
CA LEU A 460 -11.72 -15.18 14.53
C LEU A 460 -11.87 -16.68 14.88
N LEU A 461 -11.38 -17.08 16.05
CA LEU A 461 -11.50 -18.46 16.57
C LEU A 461 -12.70 -18.66 17.48
N GLU A 462 -13.40 -17.62 17.87
CA GLU A 462 -14.65 -17.70 18.62
C GLU A 462 -15.79 -18.22 17.71
N PRO A 463 -16.65 -19.13 18.21
CA PRO A 463 -17.75 -19.66 17.42
C PRO A 463 -18.88 -18.62 17.30
N VAL A 464 -18.80 -17.81 16.24
CA VAL A 464 -19.77 -16.75 15.92
C VAL A 464 -20.39 -16.99 14.54
N ASN A 465 -21.59 -16.44 14.29
CA ASN A 465 -22.26 -16.50 12.99
C ASN A 465 -22.50 -15.11 12.36
N PHE A 466 -22.21 -14.06 13.12
CA PHE A 466 -22.26 -12.68 12.67
C PHE A 466 -21.02 -11.92 13.15
N LEU A 467 -20.22 -11.45 12.22
CA LEU A 467 -18.94 -10.81 12.50
C LEU A 467 -19.02 -9.32 12.15
N ILE A 468 -18.61 -8.48 13.07
CA ILE A 468 -18.52 -7.03 12.86
C ILE A 468 -17.05 -6.63 13.07
N LEU A 469 -16.44 -6.06 12.02
CA LEU A 469 -15.03 -5.65 12.01
C LEU A 469 -14.95 -4.13 11.81
N ASP A 470 -14.51 -3.41 12.84
CA ASP A 470 -14.32 -1.95 12.79
C ASP A 470 -12.84 -1.62 12.62
N GLU A 471 -12.46 -1.15 11.42
CA GLU A 471 -11.08 -0.85 10.97
C GLU A 471 -10.08 -2.00 11.24
N PRO A 472 -10.36 -3.23 10.76
CA PRO A 472 -9.55 -4.39 11.06
C PRO A 472 -8.17 -4.36 10.42
N THR A 473 -7.98 -3.54 9.39
CA THR A 473 -6.72 -3.44 8.62
C THR A 473 -5.70 -2.51 9.26
N ASN A 474 -6.09 -1.70 10.25
CA ASN A 474 -5.18 -0.80 10.95
C ASN A 474 -4.09 -1.60 11.67
N HIS A 475 -2.83 -1.20 11.46
CA HIS A 475 -1.63 -1.84 12.02
C HIS A 475 -1.33 -3.28 11.51
N LEU A 476 -2.08 -3.77 10.51
CA LEU A 476 -1.74 -5.02 9.83
C LEU A 476 -0.78 -4.73 8.67
N ASP A 477 0.20 -5.60 8.52
CA ASP A 477 1.02 -5.62 7.31
C ASP A 477 0.25 -6.26 6.13
N MET A 478 0.74 -6.09 4.92
CA MET A 478 0.07 -6.56 3.71
C MET A 478 -0.24 -8.06 3.74
N ARG A 479 0.66 -8.88 4.32
CA ARG A 479 0.44 -10.34 4.44
C ARG A 479 -0.68 -10.67 5.40
N SER A 480 -0.67 -10.09 6.60
CA SER A 480 -1.73 -10.30 7.59
C SER A 480 -3.08 -9.84 7.06
N LYS A 481 -3.11 -8.76 6.25
CA LYS A 481 -4.32 -8.34 5.53
C LYS A 481 -4.81 -9.39 4.54
N ASP A 482 -3.92 -9.99 3.75
CA ASP A 482 -4.27 -11.04 2.78
C ASP A 482 -4.83 -12.28 3.49
N VAL A 483 -4.18 -12.73 4.57
CA VAL A 483 -4.65 -13.87 5.39
C VAL A 483 -6.02 -13.58 5.99
N LEU A 484 -6.22 -12.37 6.53
CA LEU A 484 -7.51 -11.95 7.07
C LEU A 484 -8.58 -11.89 5.98
N LYS A 485 -8.24 -11.33 4.81
CA LYS A 485 -9.14 -11.25 3.65
C LYS A 485 -9.62 -12.62 3.19
N GLU A 486 -8.72 -13.58 3.06
CA GLU A 486 -9.07 -14.97 2.71
C GLU A 486 -9.93 -15.63 3.78
N ALA A 487 -9.57 -15.45 5.04
CA ALA A 487 -10.32 -15.97 6.16
C ALA A 487 -11.77 -15.47 6.21
N ILE A 488 -11.97 -14.17 5.98
CA ILE A 488 -13.31 -13.57 5.91
C ILE A 488 -14.05 -14.04 4.65
N ARG A 489 -13.35 -14.19 3.53
CA ARG A 489 -13.97 -14.70 2.29
C ARG A 489 -14.52 -16.11 2.47
N ASP A 490 -13.79 -16.96 3.19
CA ASP A 490 -14.15 -18.36 3.44
C ASP A 490 -15.13 -18.52 4.63
N PHE A 491 -15.45 -17.44 5.35
CA PHE A 491 -16.40 -17.45 6.45
C PHE A 491 -17.85 -17.53 5.93
N ASP A 492 -18.59 -18.56 6.36
CA ASP A 492 -19.98 -18.82 5.93
C ASP A 492 -21.02 -17.94 6.63
N GLY A 493 -20.61 -17.16 7.64
CA GLY A 493 -21.49 -16.24 8.38
C GLY A 493 -21.67 -14.90 7.69
N THR A 494 -22.46 -14.03 8.33
CA THR A 494 -22.68 -12.65 7.89
C THR A 494 -21.58 -11.74 8.42
N VAL A 495 -21.12 -10.78 7.62
CA VAL A 495 -20.01 -9.88 8.02
C VAL A 495 -20.38 -8.43 7.71
N ILE A 496 -20.19 -7.55 8.70
CA ILE A 496 -20.10 -6.10 8.49
C ILE A 496 -18.65 -5.70 8.60
N ILE A 497 -18.13 -4.96 7.62
CA ILE A 497 -16.77 -4.46 7.58
C ILE A 497 -16.81 -2.94 7.50
N VAL A 498 -16.33 -2.26 8.53
CA VAL A 498 -16.05 -0.83 8.47
C VAL A 498 -14.57 -0.69 8.13
N SER A 499 -14.25 -0.21 6.94
CA SER A 499 -12.85 -0.04 6.53
C SER A 499 -12.70 1.03 5.45
N HIS A 500 -11.54 1.66 5.46
CA HIS A 500 -11.11 2.60 4.43
C HIS A 500 -10.12 1.98 3.42
N ASP A 501 -9.75 0.73 3.62
CA ASP A 501 -8.83 -0.02 2.77
C ASP A 501 -9.56 -0.61 1.54
N ARG A 502 -9.35 0.02 0.38
CA ARG A 502 -10.02 -0.35 -0.87
C ARG A 502 -9.65 -1.76 -1.33
N ASP A 503 -8.37 -2.11 -1.25
CA ASP A 503 -7.88 -3.43 -1.67
C ASP A 503 -8.41 -4.54 -0.77
N PHE A 504 -8.55 -4.25 0.52
CA PHE A 504 -9.12 -5.20 1.47
C PHE A 504 -10.61 -5.46 1.19
N LEU A 505 -11.38 -4.40 0.93
CA LEU A 505 -12.81 -4.51 0.63
C LEU A 505 -13.10 -5.13 -0.75
N ASP A 506 -12.16 -5.03 -1.69
CA ASP A 506 -12.31 -5.55 -3.05
C ASP A 506 -12.44 -7.08 -3.06
N GLY A 507 -13.47 -7.57 -3.75
CA GLY A 507 -13.79 -9.00 -3.80
C GLY A 507 -14.27 -9.63 -2.48
N LEU A 508 -14.43 -8.83 -1.39
CA LEU A 508 -15.07 -9.23 -0.14
C LEU A 508 -16.50 -8.73 -0.06
N ALA A 509 -16.67 -7.41 -0.16
CA ALA A 509 -18.00 -6.79 -0.03
C ALA A 509 -18.81 -6.96 -1.31
N THR A 510 -20.02 -7.46 -1.17
CA THR A 510 -21.01 -7.58 -2.25
C THR A 510 -21.99 -6.42 -2.28
N LYS A 511 -22.03 -5.65 -1.19
CA LYS A 511 -22.90 -4.50 -0.97
C LYS A 511 -22.16 -3.45 -0.14
N VAL A 512 -22.34 -2.19 -0.48
CA VAL A 512 -21.72 -1.06 0.20
C VAL A 512 -22.80 -0.14 0.74
N TYR A 513 -22.74 0.19 2.03
CA TYR A 513 -23.54 1.24 2.66
C TYR A 513 -22.69 2.50 2.83
N GLU A 514 -23.08 3.55 2.12
CA GLU A 514 -22.44 4.86 2.20
C GLU A 514 -23.06 5.72 3.28
N PHE A 515 -22.26 6.18 4.22
CA PHE A 515 -22.63 7.15 5.26
C PHE A 515 -22.20 8.55 4.81
N GLY A 516 -23.15 9.48 4.74
CA GLY A 516 -22.85 10.86 4.35
C GLY A 516 -24.03 11.78 4.58
N GLY A 517 -23.77 12.95 5.21
CA GLY A 517 -24.79 13.96 5.48
C GLY A 517 -25.93 13.47 6.37
N GLY A 518 -25.67 12.56 7.30
CA GLY A 518 -26.66 11.98 8.20
C GLY A 518 -27.55 10.89 7.56
N LEU A 519 -27.32 10.53 6.31
CA LEU A 519 -28.06 9.48 5.58
C LEU A 519 -27.20 8.26 5.35
N VAL A 520 -27.84 7.09 5.22
CA VAL A 520 -27.20 5.84 4.83
C VAL A 520 -27.80 5.36 3.51
N LYS A 521 -26.96 5.30 2.47
CA LYS A 521 -27.37 4.88 1.12
C LYS A 521 -26.83 3.49 0.79
N GLU A 522 -27.67 2.63 0.25
CA GLU A 522 -27.29 1.31 -0.23
C GLU A 522 -26.78 1.37 -1.67
N HIS A 523 -25.62 0.77 -1.91
CA HIS A 523 -25.03 0.56 -3.24
C HIS A 523 -24.80 -0.93 -3.46
N LEU A 524 -25.43 -1.47 -4.50
CA LEU A 524 -25.18 -2.84 -4.94
C LEU A 524 -23.88 -2.90 -5.75
N GLY A 525 -23.05 -3.91 -5.48
CA GLY A 525 -21.75 -4.10 -6.11
C GLY A 525 -20.58 -3.95 -5.15
N GLY A 526 -19.35 -4.08 -5.68
CA GLY A 526 -18.14 -3.96 -4.91
C GLY A 526 -17.71 -2.51 -4.64
N ILE A 527 -16.58 -2.37 -3.92
CA ILE A 527 -16.06 -1.04 -3.55
C ILE A 527 -15.66 -0.21 -4.79
N TYR A 528 -15.08 -0.82 -5.82
CA TYR A 528 -14.70 -0.10 -7.04
C TYR A 528 -15.91 0.34 -7.87
N ASP A 529 -17.00 -0.45 -7.92
CA ASP A 529 -18.26 -0.05 -8.56
C ASP A 529 -18.85 1.19 -7.88
N PHE A 530 -18.80 1.21 -6.54
CA PHE A 530 -19.21 2.36 -5.74
C PHE A 530 -18.38 3.60 -6.04
N LEU A 531 -17.04 3.48 -6.04
CA LEU A 531 -16.13 4.59 -6.29
C LEU A 531 -16.30 5.17 -7.71
N GLN A 532 -16.51 4.31 -8.70
CA GLN A 532 -16.74 4.73 -10.08
C GLN A 532 -18.06 5.52 -10.21
N LYS A 533 -19.15 5.05 -9.58
CA LYS A 533 -20.43 5.77 -9.55
C LYS A 533 -20.28 7.14 -8.89
N LYS A 534 -19.59 7.22 -7.76
CA LYS A 534 -19.37 8.46 -7.03
C LYS A 534 -18.54 9.47 -7.84
N GLN A 535 -17.54 9.01 -8.58
CA GLN A 535 -16.76 9.86 -9.47
C GLN A 535 -17.60 10.43 -10.61
N ILE A 536 -18.50 9.64 -11.18
CA ILE A 536 -19.44 10.08 -12.22
C ILE A 536 -20.43 11.11 -11.65
N GLU A 537 -20.96 10.89 -10.45
CA GLU A 537 -21.87 11.83 -9.77
C GLU A 537 -21.17 13.18 -9.51
N SER A 538 -19.95 13.19 -9.00
CA SER A 538 -19.18 14.41 -8.77
C SER A 538 -18.88 15.20 -10.06
N LEU A 539 -18.59 14.53 -11.17
CA LEU A 539 -18.40 15.14 -12.48
C LEU A 539 -19.71 15.77 -13.00
N ASN A 540 -20.85 15.08 -12.79
CA ASN A 540 -22.17 15.58 -13.18
C ASN A 540 -22.59 16.80 -12.34
N GLU A 541 -22.25 16.85 -11.06
CA GLU A 541 -22.47 18.01 -10.20
C GLU A 541 -21.64 19.23 -10.62
N LEU A 542 -20.38 19.03 -11.00
CA LEU A 542 -19.50 20.06 -11.54
C LEU A 542 -20.05 20.65 -12.86
N GLN A 543 -20.69 19.84 -13.71
CA GLN A 543 -21.33 20.30 -14.94
C GLN A 543 -22.66 21.01 -14.70
N LYS A 544 -23.36 20.74 -13.60
CA LYS A 544 -24.63 21.37 -13.22
C LYS A 544 -24.46 22.70 -12.47
N SER A 545 -23.27 23.02 -11.98
CA SER A 545 -22.99 24.29 -11.31
C SER A 545 -23.00 25.42 -12.35
N PRO A 546 -23.93 26.40 -12.30
CA PRO A 546 -23.97 27.47 -13.28
C PRO A 546 -22.74 28.36 -13.09
N SER A 547 -21.96 28.53 -14.15
CA SER A 547 -20.89 29.52 -14.21
C SER A 547 -21.47 30.90 -13.95
N LEU A 548 -21.21 31.48 -12.79
CA LEU A 548 -21.45 32.87 -12.47
C LEU A 548 -20.41 33.72 -13.22
N SER A 549 -20.73 34.10 -14.47
CA SER A 549 -20.28 35.37 -15.08
C SER A 549 -20.71 35.45 -16.55
N ALA A 550 -21.82 36.11 -16.83
CA ALA A 550 -21.96 37.01 -17.98
C ALA A 550 -23.31 37.77 -17.87
N SER A 551 -23.20 39.04 -17.60
CA SER A 551 -24.31 40.01 -17.73
C SER A 551 -24.80 40.10 -19.17
N PRO A 552 -26.08 40.37 -19.41
CA PRO A 552 -26.64 40.39 -20.75
C PRO A 552 -26.51 41.74 -21.40
N THR A 553 -25.94 41.79 -22.59
CA THR A 553 -26.23 42.89 -23.53
C THR A 553 -26.80 42.31 -24.81
N ALA A 554 -27.93 42.90 -25.17
CA ALA A 554 -28.80 42.55 -26.27
C ALA A 554 -28.19 42.79 -27.66
N GLY A 555 -28.59 41.98 -28.62
CA GLY A 555 -28.33 42.21 -30.03
C GLY A 555 -28.87 41.09 -30.91
N LYS A 556 -30.10 41.23 -31.43
CA LYS A 556 -30.71 40.42 -32.50
C LYS A 556 -29.87 40.51 -33.80
N ALA A 557 -29.68 39.45 -34.53
CA ALA A 557 -30.21 39.25 -35.89
C ALA A 557 -29.53 38.04 -36.61
N ALA A 558 -30.36 37.15 -36.97
CA ALA A 558 -30.56 36.54 -38.31
C ALA A 558 -29.38 35.88 -39.07
N SER A 559 -29.53 34.56 -39.21
CA SER A 559 -29.65 33.87 -40.51
C SER A 559 -28.44 33.59 -41.39
N ARG A 560 -28.30 32.32 -41.66
CA ARG A 560 -27.92 31.63 -42.90
C ARG A 560 -26.47 31.21 -43.16
N ASN A 561 -26.39 29.91 -43.20
CA ASN A 561 -25.81 29.01 -44.22
C ASN A 561 -24.30 28.99 -44.51
N ALA A 562 -23.87 27.74 -44.44
CA ALA A 562 -22.97 27.02 -45.36
C ALA A 562 -21.45 27.27 -45.27
N GLY A 563 -20.74 26.17 -45.07
CA GLY A 563 -19.33 26.08 -45.36
C GLY A 563 -18.64 25.06 -44.46
N ALA A 564 -18.65 23.82 -44.88
CA ALA A 564 -17.83 22.73 -44.36
C ALA A 564 -16.36 23.01 -44.65
N GLU A 565 -15.46 22.79 -43.69
CA GLU A 565 -14.20 22.06 -43.89
C GLU A 565 -13.49 21.81 -42.55
N PRO A 566 -12.52 20.89 -42.50
CA PRO A 566 -12.62 19.75 -41.59
C PRO A 566 -11.64 19.82 -40.41
N VAL A 567 -12.13 19.45 -39.25
CA VAL A 567 -11.29 19.16 -38.07
C VAL A 567 -10.71 17.77 -38.23
N GLN A 568 -9.40 17.65 -38.15
CA GLN A 568 -8.65 16.39 -38.19
C GLN A 568 -9.10 15.45 -37.07
N PRO A 569 -9.21 14.13 -37.32
CA PRO A 569 -9.71 13.19 -36.37
C PRO A 569 -8.61 12.73 -35.41
N SER A 570 -8.93 12.79 -34.12
CA SER A 570 -8.30 12.01 -33.07
C SER A 570 -8.44 10.50 -33.35
N ALA A 571 -7.37 9.77 -33.09
CA ALA A 571 -7.21 8.31 -33.01
C ALA A 571 -8.36 7.48 -33.60
N ALA A 572 -8.15 7.01 -34.82
CA ALA A 572 -9.06 6.19 -35.58
C ALA A 572 -9.38 4.87 -34.86
N LYS A 573 -10.67 4.60 -34.65
CA LYS A 573 -11.17 3.24 -34.49
C LYS A 573 -10.85 2.51 -35.81
N LEU A 574 -9.97 1.51 -35.73
CA LEU A 574 -9.73 0.56 -36.80
C LEU A 574 -11.08 0.02 -37.32
N SER A 575 -11.27 -0.03 -38.62
CA SER A 575 -12.52 -0.53 -39.22
C SER A 575 -12.72 -1.99 -38.79
N TYR A 576 -13.96 -2.41 -38.67
CA TYR A 576 -14.31 -3.78 -38.27
C TYR A 576 -13.63 -4.85 -39.14
N GLU A 577 -13.36 -4.54 -40.41
CA GLU A 577 -12.65 -5.42 -41.33
C GLU A 577 -11.15 -5.52 -41.02
N GLU A 578 -10.50 -4.42 -40.68
CA GLU A 578 -9.08 -4.40 -40.28
C GLU A 578 -8.86 -5.15 -38.96
N GLN A 579 -9.77 -5.00 -37.99
CA GLN A 579 -9.75 -5.75 -36.74
C GLN A 579 -9.97 -7.26 -36.97
N LYS A 580 -10.81 -7.63 -37.92
CA LYS A 580 -11.05 -9.04 -38.29
C LYS A 580 -9.85 -9.67 -39.00
N GLU A 581 -9.16 -8.91 -39.84
CA GLU A 581 -7.92 -9.36 -40.47
C GLU A 581 -6.76 -9.48 -39.48
N LEU A 582 -6.64 -8.53 -38.54
CA LEU A 582 -5.65 -8.57 -37.48
C LEU A 582 -5.85 -9.80 -36.57
N ASN A 583 -7.08 -10.03 -36.12
CA ASN A 583 -7.43 -11.22 -35.33
C ASN A 583 -7.21 -12.53 -36.07
N LYS A 584 -7.37 -12.55 -37.41
CA LYS A 584 -7.09 -13.73 -38.21
C LYS A 584 -5.58 -13.99 -38.36
N LYS A 585 -4.76 -12.93 -38.41
CA LYS A 585 -3.30 -13.02 -38.42
C LYS A 585 -2.76 -13.48 -37.09
N LEU A 586 -3.24 -12.88 -35.96
CA LEU A 586 -2.90 -13.29 -34.60
C LEU A 586 -3.20 -14.77 -34.36
N LYS A 587 -4.40 -15.21 -34.69
CA LYS A 587 -4.81 -16.61 -34.50
C LYS A 587 -4.00 -17.60 -35.38
N LYS A 588 -3.45 -17.13 -36.53
CA LYS A 588 -2.56 -17.93 -37.36
C LYS A 588 -1.16 -18.02 -36.74
N LEU A 589 -0.66 -16.95 -36.14
CA LEU A 589 0.63 -16.92 -35.44
C LEU A 589 0.59 -17.76 -34.16
N GLU A 590 -0.46 -17.61 -33.35
CA GLU A 590 -0.69 -18.45 -32.16
C GLU A 590 -0.69 -19.94 -32.48
N ARG A 591 -1.35 -20.32 -33.60
CA ARG A 591 -1.37 -21.70 -34.03
C ARG A 591 0.01 -22.19 -34.47
N ARG A 592 0.80 -21.33 -35.15
CA ARG A 592 2.16 -21.66 -35.56
C ARG A 592 3.10 -21.85 -34.37
N VAL A 593 2.98 -21.02 -33.36
CA VAL A 593 3.73 -21.17 -32.10
C VAL A 593 3.38 -22.49 -31.42
N ALA A 594 2.09 -22.81 -31.28
CA ALA A 594 1.64 -24.07 -30.68
C ALA A 594 2.09 -25.32 -31.49
N ASP A 595 2.12 -25.25 -32.83
CA ASP A 595 2.60 -26.33 -33.67
C ASP A 595 4.12 -26.53 -33.47
N CYS A 596 4.92 -25.46 -33.38
CA CYS A 596 6.36 -25.52 -33.06
C CYS A 596 6.63 -26.09 -31.68
N GLU A 597 5.88 -25.67 -30.66
CA GLU A 597 5.99 -26.21 -29.27
C GLU A 597 5.75 -27.72 -29.23
N SER A 598 4.71 -28.20 -29.94
CA SER A 598 4.42 -29.64 -30.03
C SER A 598 5.54 -30.41 -30.74
N GLU A 599 6.18 -29.81 -31.75
CA GLU A 599 7.27 -30.45 -32.52
C GLU A 599 8.58 -30.45 -31.71
N ILE A 600 8.84 -29.42 -30.90
CA ILE A 600 9.94 -29.38 -29.92
C ILE A 600 9.78 -30.52 -28.91
N GLU A 601 8.60 -30.65 -28.31
CA GLU A 601 8.31 -31.68 -27.31
C GLU A 601 8.50 -33.12 -27.87
N GLN A 602 8.08 -33.35 -29.11
CA GLN A 602 8.27 -34.64 -29.78
C GLN A 602 9.74 -34.93 -30.10
N THR A 603 10.49 -33.93 -30.54
CA THR A 603 11.92 -34.11 -30.89
C THR A 603 12.77 -34.27 -29.63
N GLU A 604 12.47 -33.56 -28.53
CA GLU A 604 13.12 -33.80 -27.24
C GLU A 604 12.86 -35.18 -26.66
N ALA A 605 11.60 -35.64 -26.73
CA ALA A 605 11.27 -37.01 -26.33
C ALA A 605 12.00 -38.08 -27.13
N ALA A 606 12.16 -37.86 -28.47
CA ALA A 606 12.90 -38.76 -29.34
C ALA A 606 14.40 -38.76 -29.02
N ILE A 607 14.99 -37.59 -28.73
CA ILE A 607 16.39 -37.45 -28.28
C ILE A 607 16.60 -38.19 -26.99
N ALA A 608 15.73 -38.03 -25.99
CA ALA A 608 15.83 -38.69 -24.68
C ALA A 608 15.78 -40.23 -24.80
N ILE A 609 14.94 -40.76 -25.73
CA ILE A 609 14.88 -42.20 -25.99
C ILE A 609 16.19 -42.70 -26.63
N LEU A 610 16.76 -41.93 -27.57
CA LEU A 610 18.04 -42.27 -28.21
C LEU A 610 19.20 -42.22 -27.20
N GLU A 611 19.26 -41.21 -26.38
CA GLU A 611 20.27 -41.06 -25.29
C GLU A 611 20.19 -42.24 -24.31
N ALA A 612 19.01 -42.66 -23.93
CA ALA A 612 18.81 -43.83 -23.08
C ALA A 612 19.32 -45.14 -23.77
N ARG A 613 19.17 -45.27 -25.10
CA ARG A 613 19.75 -46.38 -25.84
C ARG A 613 21.27 -46.32 -25.98
N MET A 614 21.81 -45.12 -26.22
CA MET A 614 23.26 -44.88 -26.30
C MET A 614 23.97 -45.13 -24.97
N ALA A 615 23.25 -45.02 -23.82
CA ALA A 615 23.77 -45.32 -22.49
C ALA A 615 23.91 -46.85 -22.22
N THR A 616 23.41 -47.71 -23.07
CA THR A 616 23.58 -49.19 -22.93
C THR A 616 24.93 -49.64 -23.52
N PRO A 617 25.55 -50.72 -22.98
CA PRO A 617 26.84 -51.22 -23.52
C PRO A 617 26.83 -51.59 -25.00
N GLU A 618 25.68 -52.03 -25.53
CA GLU A 618 25.50 -52.36 -26.94
C GLU A 618 25.28 -51.10 -27.82
N GLY A 619 24.59 -50.08 -27.30
CA GLY A 619 24.34 -48.81 -28.00
C GLY A 619 25.56 -47.91 -28.07
N ALA A 620 26.51 -48.00 -27.13
CA ALA A 620 27.73 -47.19 -27.10
C ALA A 620 28.69 -47.47 -28.30
N SER A 621 28.56 -48.61 -28.98
CA SER A 621 29.36 -49.01 -30.15
C SER A 621 28.65 -48.84 -31.49
N ASP A 622 27.39 -48.40 -31.51
CA ASP A 622 26.60 -48.24 -32.72
C ASP A 622 26.66 -46.82 -33.28
N MET A 623 27.48 -46.64 -34.31
CA MET A 623 27.70 -45.33 -34.95
C MET A 623 26.42 -44.75 -35.58
N SER A 624 25.45 -45.60 -35.92
CA SER A 624 24.18 -45.15 -36.51
C SER A 624 23.28 -44.38 -35.54
N LEU A 625 23.38 -44.69 -34.25
CA LEU A 625 22.64 -43.96 -33.20
C LEU A 625 23.20 -42.54 -32.98
N TYR A 626 24.49 -42.36 -33.13
CA TYR A 626 25.12 -41.03 -33.06
C TYR A 626 24.72 -40.14 -34.24
N GLU A 627 24.63 -40.71 -35.45
CA GLU A 627 24.14 -39.97 -36.64
C GLU A 627 22.66 -39.59 -36.52
N GLN A 628 21.84 -40.47 -35.95
CA GLN A 628 20.42 -40.17 -35.70
C GLN A 628 20.25 -39.11 -34.62
N HIS A 629 21.02 -39.19 -33.54
CA HIS A 629 21.03 -38.18 -32.47
C HIS A 629 21.43 -36.79 -32.99
N GLN A 630 22.45 -36.73 -33.85
CA GLN A 630 22.90 -35.46 -34.43
C GLN A 630 21.84 -34.86 -35.37
N LYS A 631 21.16 -35.68 -36.18
CA LYS A 631 20.07 -35.22 -37.06
C LYS A 631 18.86 -34.69 -36.28
N LEU A 632 18.48 -35.34 -35.19
CA LEU A 632 17.39 -34.85 -34.32
C LEU A 632 17.78 -33.57 -33.61
N LYS A 633 19.04 -33.41 -33.23
CA LYS A 633 19.53 -32.17 -32.63
C LYS A 633 19.51 -30.99 -33.58
N GLU A 634 19.93 -31.20 -34.84
CA GLU A 634 19.83 -30.21 -35.90
C GLU A 634 18.38 -29.88 -36.28
N GLN A 635 17.47 -30.85 -36.12
CA GLN A 635 16.04 -30.62 -36.31
C GLN A 635 15.46 -29.80 -35.17
N LEU A 636 15.84 -30.09 -33.92
CA LEU A 636 15.43 -29.32 -32.75
C LEU A 636 15.88 -27.86 -32.86
N ASP A 637 17.14 -27.61 -33.24
CA ASP A 637 17.68 -26.26 -33.37
C ASP A 637 16.92 -25.45 -34.43
N ARG A 638 16.52 -26.09 -35.56
CA ARG A 638 15.68 -25.44 -36.58
C ARG A 638 14.29 -25.07 -36.09
N VAL A 639 13.64 -26.00 -35.38
CA VAL A 639 12.28 -25.76 -34.87
C VAL A 639 12.31 -24.68 -33.77
N MET A 640 13.38 -24.61 -32.97
CA MET A 640 13.57 -23.55 -32.01
C MET A 640 13.77 -22.17 -32.68
N GLU A 641 14.54 -22.10 -33.78
CA GLU A 641 14.68 -20.84 -34.53
C GLU A 641 13.34 -20.39 -35.16
N GLU A 642 12.53 -21.35 -35.66
CA GLU A 642 11.20 -21.06 -36.20
C GLU A 642 10.21 -20.62 -35.10
N TRP A 643 10.31 -21.20 -33.91
CA TRP A 643 9.54 -20.83 -32.73
C TRP A 643 9.88 -19.41 -32.27
N ASP A 644 11.18 -19.10 -32.13
CA ASP A 644 11.66 -17.75 -31.78
C ASP A 644 11.17 -16.68 -32.76
N ALA A 645 11.26 -16.96 -34.07
CA ALA A 645 10.78 -16.04 -35.10
C ALA A 645 9.26 -15.80 -35.01
N ALA A 646 8.48 -16.87 -34.78
CA ALA A 646 7.03 -16.79 -34.67
C ALA A 646 6.59 -16.07 -33.39
N THR A 647 7.33 -16.23 -32.27
CA THR A 647 7.07 -15.56 -31.02
C THR A 647 7.38 -14.07 -31.10
N VAL A 648 8.49 -13.69 -31.73
CA VAL A 648 8.83 -12.26 -31.96
C VAL A 648 7.81 -11.60 -32.90
N GLU A 649 7.31 -12.30 -33.90
CA GLU A 649 6.23 -11.79 -34.75
C GLU A 649 4.91 -11.62 -33.97
N LEU A 650 4.62 -12.50 -32.99
CA LEU A 650 3.43 -12.42 -32.15
C LEU A 650 3.51 -11.25 -31.15
N GLU A 651 4.70 -10.98 -30.58
CA GLU A 651 4.91 -9.87 -29.64
C GLU A 651 4.90 -8.49 -30.32
N ASN A 652 5.18 -8.42 -31.63
CA ASN A 652 5.19 -7.17 -32.39
C ASN A 652 3.81 -6.77 -32.97
N HIS A 653 2.78 -7.57 -32.73
CA HIS A 653 1.39 -7.35 -33.17
C HIS A 653 0.43 -7.21 -32.02
#